data_51a2142a12b9173d319ca786604cb47d
#
_entry.id   51a2142a12b9173d319ca786604cb47d
#
_cell.length_a   1.000
_cell.length_b   1.000
_cell.length_c   1.000
_cell.angle_alpha   90.00
_cell.angle_beta   90.00
_cell.angle_gamma   90.00
#
_symmetry.space_group_name_H-M   'P 1'
#
loop_
_entity.id
_entity.type
_entity.pdbx_description
1 polymer ?
#
loop_
_entity_poly.entity_id
_entity_poly.type
_entity_poly.pdbx_seq_one_letter_code
_entity_poly.pdbx_strand_id
1 'polypeptide(L)'
;MTKSTDHQMPELDFNTPALKRHRKIRALKDRMASMGIAVGGNSVILAVLLICFYLLYEVMPLFSGASIEQQSSYVVPAEEQGDSLYLSAEEQSEVGMRVTSLGSIVFFSIADGSVINTVENLRTDAKVTAFAVESDTSRLIAFGYDDGKALIVKHDYRTSYPDGKRKITPIVEYPYGEEPIDVADFPINKMSLRDGSDSLTVVAIGDSQSAVTKVSKDVNFITEEVELSEQSTVLPFVADTASVLISGDQRYLYVATRSGQLSEFDLRDFDNITLKDNISLFKDDAKLVSMSYLLGQSSIMVADSSGRVSQWFNVRDNATNEEHLTFIRDVKQPVALVGLAMEQRRKGFATLDERGIVAIYNATSTRQVIDEKLTDGTARLISFAPRANGLLLEDSKGLHFFYVDNQHPEVSWSAIWGKVWYEGYQEPTYTWQSSAANNDFEPKYSLTPLAFGTLKAAFYAMLMAVPLAICGAIYTAYFMAPALRRKIKPVIELMEALPTVILGFLAGLFFAPFMEENLAATFSILVVLPVGILLFAYLWSRLPQKVSWLVPEGWQPLLLIPVIVLLAWLCLALSPVIELSFFDGNIRGWITNDLGITFDQRNALVVGFAMGFAVIPTIFSITEDAIFSVPKSLTQGSLALGATYWQTMTRVVLPTASPGIFSAVMIGMGRAVGETMIVLMATGNTPIMDFNIFEGMRTLAANLAVEVPESAVGSSHYRVLFLAAFVLFIFTFVVNTIAETVRQHLRKKYGSL
;
A
#
# COMPACT_ATOMS: atom_id res chain seq x y z
N MET A 1 79.95 56.98 -32.80
CA MET A 1 79.52 57.32 -31.45
C MET A 1 77.98 57.30 -31.41
N THR A 2 77.39 56.17 -31.13
CA THR A 2 75.97 56.05 -30.95
C THR A 2 75.69 55.71 -29.48
N LYS A 3 75.05 56.66 -28.78
CA LYS A 3 74.65 56.51 -27.39
C LYS A 3 73.54 55.45 -27.29
N SER A 4 73.83 54.32 -26.60
CA SER A 4 72.84 53.41 -26.14
C SER A 4 72.05 54.04 -24.98
N THR A 5 70.79 54.26 -25.16
CA THR A 5 69.86 54.66 -24.09
C THR A 5 69.45 53.38 -23.39
N ASP A 6 70.01 53.13 -22.22
CA ASP A 6 69.56 52.13 -21.27
C ASP A 6 68.12 52.51 -20.79
N HIS A 7 67.12 51.84 -21.30
CA HIS A 7 65.77 51.84 -20.69
C HIS A 7 65.78 50.89 -19.46
N GLN A 8 66.14 51.45 -18.30
CA GLN A 8 65.84 50.80 -17.02
C GLN A 8 64.30 50.73 -16.90
N MET A 9 63.80 49.49 -16.91
CA MET A 9 62.40 49.26 -16.52
C MET A 9 62.20 49.79 -15.09
N PRO A 10 61.13 50.58 -14.83
CA PRO A 10 60.87 51.07 -13.48
C PRO A 10 60.74 49.90 -12.52
N GLU A 11 61.54 49.88 -11.45
CA GLU A 11 61.36 48.92 -10.34
C GLU A 11 59.94 49.02 -9.83
N LEU A 12 59.13 47.89 -10.04
CA LEU A 12 57.79 47.80 -9.54
C LEU A 12 57.81 47.68 -8.00
N ASP A 13 57.60 48.85 -7.33
CA ASP A 13 57.43 48.87 -5.87
C ASP A 13 56.11 48.19 -5.46
N PHE A 14 56.21 46.96 -5.04
CA PHE A 14 55.07 46.13 -4.55
C PHE A 14 54.56 46.52 -3.16
N ASN A 15 55.15 47.56 -2.53
CA ASN A 15 54.86 48.06 -1.18
C ASN A 15 54.08 49.38 -1.11
N THR A 16 53.60 49.87 -2.24
CA THR A 16 52.82 51.10 -2.26
C THR A 16 51.56 51.03 -1.41
N PRO A 17 51.11 52.11 -0.74
CA PRO A 17 49.91 52.16 0.09
C PRO A 17 48.65 51.70 -0.66
N ALA A 18 48.57 52.04 -1.96
CA ALA A 18 47.45 51.62 -2.83
C ALA A 18 47.41 50.11 -3.06
N LEU A 19 48.58 49.48 -3.32
CA LEU A 19 48.69 48.04 -3.51
C LEU A 19 48.45 47.27 -2.19
N LYS A 20 48.88 47.79 -1.06
CA LYS A 20 48.57 47.23 0.27
C LYS A 20 47.08 47.28 0.57
N ARG A 21 46.39 48.36 0.21
CA ARG A 21 44.91 48.47 0.35
C ARG A 21 44.19 47.50 -0.58
N HIS A 22 44.66 47.36 -1.82
CA HIS A 22 44.09 46.44 -2.79
C HIS A 22 44.25 44.97 -2.37
N ARG A 23 45.42 44.62 -1.84
CA ARG A 23 45.67 43.27 -1.27
C ARG A 23 44.80 42.99 -0.05
N LYS A 24 44.58 43.96 0.86
CA LYS A 24 43.67 43.79 2.00
C LYS A 24 42.21 43.60 1.55
N ILE A 25 41.74 44.36 0.56
CA ILE A 25 40.40 44.24 0.01
C ILE A 25 40.24 42.87 -0.68
N ARG A 26 41.23 42.43 -1.46
CA ARG A 26 41.24 41.12 -2.10
C ARG A 26 41.22 40.00 -1.07
N ALA A 27 42.07 40.04 -0.06
CA ALA A 27 42.09 39.05 1.03
C ALA A 27 40.76 39.02 1.82
N LEU A 28 40.11 40.19 2.01
CA LEU A 28 38.79 40.25 2.61
C LEU A 28 37.74 39.60 1.72
N LYS A 29 37.73 39.89 0.40
CA LYS A 29 36.84 39.28 -0.57
C LYS A 29 37.04 37.75 -0.64
N ASP A 30 38.31 37.29 -0.67
CA ASP A 30 38.64 35.86 -0.70
C ASP A 30 38.16 35.16 0.59
N ARG A 31 38.32 35.82 1.75
CA ARG A 31 37.81 35.27 3.04
C ARG A 31 36.28 35.25 3.10
N MET A 32 35.60 36.30 2.60
CA MET A 32 34.14 36.32 2.49
C MET A 32 33.63 35.27 1.51
N ALA A 33 34.28 35.10 0.36
CA ALA A 33 33.94 34.03 -0.61
C ALA A 33 34.15 32.64 -0.01
N SER A 34 35.28 32.41 0.67
CA SER A 34 35.55 31.14 1.36
C SER A 34 34.54 30.84 2.47
N MET A 35 34.18 31.86 3.29
CA MET A 35 33.11 31.71 4.29
C MET A 35 31.75 31.45 3.63
N GLY A 36 31.41 32.17 2.56
CA GLY A 36 30.15 31.97 1.82
C GLY A 36 30.05 30.56 1.26
N ILE A 37 31.12 30.01 0.66
CA ILE A 37 31.18 28.64 0.15
C ILE A 37 31.07 27.62 1.31
N ALA A 38 31.78 27.87 2.42
CA ALA A 38 31.70 26.98 3.58
C ALA A 38 30.30 26.94 4.22
N VAL A 39 29.69 28.13 4.39
CA VAL A 39 28.31 28.24 4.91
C VAL A 39 27.33 27.60 3.94
N GLY A 40 27.43 27.88 2.63
CA GLY A 40 26.57 27.24 1.63
C GLY A 40 26.68 25.73 1.61
N GLY A 41 27.92 25.20 1.62
CA GLY A 41 28.14 23.75 1.65
C GLY A 41 27.59 23.08 2.92
N ASN A 42 27.85 23.67 4.09
CA ASN A 42 27.33 23.17 5.36
C ASN A 42 25.79 23.28 5.43
N SER A 43 25.20 24.33 4.85
CA SER A 43 23.74 24.51 4.81
C SER A 43 23.07 23.43 3.98
N VAL A 44 23.67 23.00 2.87
CA VAL A 44 23.15 21.86 2.07
C VAL A 44 23.17 20.57 2.86
N ILE A 45 24.27 20.27 3.56
CA ILE A 45 24.37 19.08 4.42
C ILE A 45 23.31 19.11 5.53
N LEU A 46 23.17 20.29 6.18
CA LEU A 46 22.15 20.49 7.21
C LEU A 46 20.73 20.29 6.66
N ALA A 47 20.45 20.84 5.47
CA ALA A 47 19.14 20.68 4.83
C ALA A 47 18.82 19.21 4.54
N VAL A 48 19.76 18.42 4.03
CA VAL A 48 19.59 16.97 3.78
C VAL A 48 19.35 16.23 5.09
N LEU A 49 20.10 16.56 6.16
CA LEU A 49 19.88 15.97 7.49
C LEU A 49 18.51 16.35 8.05
N LEU A 50 18.08 17.59 7.91
CA LEU A 50 16.75 18.03 8.37
C LEU A 50 15.63 17.32 7.62
N ILE A 51 15.75 17.07 6.32
CA ILE A 51 14.80 16.26 5.55
C ILE A 51 14.73 14.84 6.12
N CYS A 52 15.89 14.22 6.34
CA CYS A 52 15.95 12.87 6.92
C CYS A 52 15.27 12.81 8.30
N PHE A 53 15.57 13.75 9.20
CA PHE A 53 14.96 13.84 10.52
C PHE A 53 13.46 14.14 10.47
N TYR A 54 13.02 14.97 9.52
CA TYR A 54 11.60 15.25 9.32
C TYR A 54 10.84 14.00 8.87
N LEU A 55 11.38 13.27 7.87
CA LEU A 55 10.78 12.01 7.44
C LEU A 55 10.70 11.00 8.60
N LEU A 56 11.77 10.89 9.40
CA LEU A 56 11.80 10.02 10.56
C LEU A 56 10.77 10.45 11.63
N TYR A 57 10.63 11.74 11.88
CA TYR A 57 9.66 12.30 12.82
C TYR A 57 8.22 11.93 12.44
N GLU A 58 7.85 12.04 11.15
CA GLU A 58 6.54 11.67 10.65
C GLU A 58 6.28 10.15 10.70
N VAL A 59 7.33 9.34 10.58
CA VAL A 59 7.24 7.88 10.58
C VAL A 59 7.21 7.28 11.99
N MET A 60 7.87 7.91 12.96
CA MET A 60 7.98 7.37 14.33
C MET A 60 6.65 6.95 14.96
N PRO A 61 5.55 7.74 14.86
CA PRO A 61 4.28 7.36 15.48
C PRO A 61 3.64 6.07 14.94
N LEU A 62 3.99 5.61 13.72
CA LEU A 62 3.52 4.31 13.21
C LEU A 62 3.96 3.14 14.09
N PHE A 63 5.09 3.28 14.77
CA PHE A 63 5.71 2.23 15.58
C PHE A 63 5.68 2.54 17.08
N SER A 64 5.08 3.67 17.49
CA SER A 64 4.83 3.96 18.90
C SER A 64 3.80 2.98 19.46
N GLY A 65 3.94 2.65 20.74
CA GLY A 65 2.98 1.84 21.47
C GLY A 65 1.65 2.58 21.65
N ALA A 66 0.57 1.83 21.74
CA ALA A 66 -0.69 2.36 22.23
C ALA A 66 -0.68 2.51 23.75
N SER A 67 -1.59 3.32 24.28
CA SER A 67 -1.77 3.48 25.73
C SER A 67 -3.23 3.29 26.11
N ILE A 68 -3.45 2.86 27.33
CA ILE A 68 -4.77 2.71 27.95
C ILE A 68 -4.76 3.37 29.32
N GLU A 69 -5.74 4.22 29.59
CA GLU A 69 -5.83 4.97 30.85
C GLU A 69 -7.24 4.89 31.42
N GLN A 70 -7.36 4.55 32.71
CA GLN A 70 -8.63 4.51 33.40
C GLN A 70 -9.17 5.93 33.59
N GLN A 71 -10.38 6.20 33.12
CA GLN A 71 -11.05 7.49 33.23
C GLN A 71 -12.06 7.50 34.37
N SER A 72 -12.87 6.43 34.49
CA SER A 72 -13.88 6.33 35.53
C SER A 72 -14.06 4.91 36.06
N SER A 73 -14.60 4.79 37.27
CA SER A 73 -14.91 3.51 37.92
C SER A 73 -16.04 3.73 38.92
N TYR A 74 -17.07 2.94 38.82
CA TYR A 74 -18.27 3.06 39.69
C TYR A 74 -19.00 1.70 39.78
N VAL A 75 -19.92 1.61 40.77
CA VAL A 75 -20.77 0.43 40.94
C VAL A 75 -21.63 0.24 39.68
N VAL A 76 -21.97 -0.99 39.34
CA VAL A 76 -22.82 -1.28 38.17
C VAL A 76 -24.12 -0.48 38.27
N PRO A 77 -24.43 0.38 37.23
CA PRO A 77 -25.62 1.23 37.30
C PRO A 77 -26.90 0.37 37.27
N ALA A 78 -27.85 0.64 38.18
CA ALA A 78 -29.11 -0.09 38.35
C ALA A 78 -28.89 -1.61 38.51
N GLU A 79 -28.02 -2.00 39.45
CA GLU A 79 -27.67 -3.44 39.68
C GLU A 79 -28.92 -4.28 39.99
N GLU A 80 -29.93 -3.69 40.64
CA GLU A 80 -31.22 -4.30 40.95
C GLU A 80 -32.01 -4.80 39.71
N GLN A 81 -31.68 -4.31 38.48
CA GLN A 81 -32.30 -4.73 37.21
C GLN A 81 -31.70 -6.06 36.67
N GLY A 82 -30.82 -6.74 37.43
CA GLY A 82 -30.25 -8.03 37.07
C GLY A 82 -28.83 -7.94 36.47
N ASP A 83 -28.25 -9.11 36.16
CA ASP A 83 -26.92 -9.21 35.59
C ASP A 83 -26.83 -8.61 34.16
N SER A 84 -25.66 -8.06 33.82
CA SER A 84 -25.42 -7.51 32.47
C SER A 84 -25.27 -8.61 31.44
N LEU A 85 -25.98 -8.49 30.33
CA LEU A 85 -25.83 -9.35 29.15
C LEU A 85 -24.98 -8.68 28.06
N TYR A 86 -25.05 -7.34 27.96
CA TYR A 86 -24.38 -6.58 26.93
C TYR A 86 -24.09 -5.15 27.41
N LEU A 87 -22.95 -4.65 26.97
CA LEU A 87 -22.51 -3.26 27.21
C LEU A 87 -22.26 -2.57 25.86
N SER A 88 -22.64 -1.32 25.79
CA SER A 88 -22.34 -0.46 24.64
C SER A 88 -22.09 0.98 25.10
N ALA A 89 -21.44 1.77 24.26
CA ALA A 89 -21.25 3.20 24.47
C ALA A 89 -21.74 3.98 23.26
N GLU A 90 -22.16 5.22 23.49
CA GLU A 90 -22.46 6.18 22.44
C GLU A 90 -21.15 6.71 21.80
N GLU A 91 -21.25 7.28 20.61
CA GLU A 91 -20.10 7.67 19.79
C GLU A 91 -19.11 8.65 20.46
N GLN A 92 -19.59 9.53 21.35
CA GLN A 92 -18.75 10.50 22.08
C GLN A 92 -18.28 9.97 23.44
N SER A 93 -18.72 8.75 23.80
CA SER A 93 -18.43 8.12 25.10
C SER A 93 -18.92 8.96 26.30
N GLU A 94 -20.06 9.65 26.17
CA GLU A 94 -20.73 10.35 27.26
C GLU A 94 -21.82 9.49 27.90
N VAL A 95 -22.53 8.68 27.08
CA VAL A 95 -23.62 7.81 27.51
C VAL A 95 -23.24 6.36 27.27
N GLY A 96 -23.30 5.56 28.33
CA GLY A 96 -23.20 4.11 28.29
C GLY A 96 -24.58 3.46 28.28
N MET A 97 -24.65 2.24 27.75
CA MET A 97 -25.85 1.40 27.77
C MET A 97 -25.51 0.03 28.33
N ARG A 98 -26.39 -0.52 29.12
CA ARG A 98 -26.33 -1.85 29.69
C ARG A 98 -27.66 -2.57 29.46
N VAL A 99 -27.61 -3.76 28.87
CA VAL A 99 -28.77 -4.64 28.73
C VAL A 99 -28.72 -5.69 29.83
N THR A 100 -29.85 -5.95 30.46
CA THR A 100 -29.90 -6.81 31.65
C THR A 100 -30.61 -8.15 31.40
N SER A 101 -30.34 -9.12 32.26
CA SER A 101 -30.96 -10.45 32.22
C SER A 101 -32.47 -10.45 32.45
N LEU A 102 -33.01 -9.36 33.01
CA LEU A 102 -34.46 -9.16 33.19
C LEU A 102 -35.11 -8.51 31.95
N GLY A 103 -34.33 -8.17 30.90
CA GLY A 103 -34.81 -7.56 29.67
C GLY A 103 -34.92 -6.04 29.72
N SER A 104 -34.34 -5.40 30.76
CA SER A 104 -34.30 -3.93 30.87
C SER A 104 -33.08 -3.36 30.15
N ILE A 105 -33.23 -2.14 29.60
CA ILE A 105 -32.15 -1.38 28.98
C ILE A 105 -31.87 -0.17 29.87
N VAL A 106 -30.68 -0.09 30.47
CA VAL A 106 -30.26 0.98 31.34
C VAL A 106 -29.24 1.88 30.63
N PHE A 107 -29.58 3.15 30.49
CA PHE A 107 -28.67 4.19 30.00
C PHE A 107 -28.08 4.96 31.17
N PHE A 108 -26.77 5.14 31.16
CA PHE A 108 -26.03 5.78 32.25
C PHE A 108 -24.95 6.73 31.74
N SER A 109 -24.53 7.67 32.57
CA SER A 109 -23.40 8.55 32.29
C SER A 109 -22.08 7.79 32.48
N ILE A 110 -21.23 7.79 31.47
CA ILE A 110 -19.90 7.11 31.52
C ILE A 110 -18.97 7.83 32.52
N ALA A 111 -19.19 9.09 32.80
CA ALA A 111 -18.34 9.88 33.69
C ALA A 111 -18.45 9.46 35.18
N ASP A 112 -19.67 9.15 35.63
CA ASP A 112 -19.95 8.93 37.05
C ASP A 112 -20.91 7.76 37.36
N GLY A 113 -21.38 7.04 36.32
CA GLY A 113 -22.30 5.92 36.49
C GLY A 113 -23.72 6.29 36.85
N SER A 114 -24.10 7.59 36.84
CA SER A 114 -25.47 8.01 37.15
C SER A 114 -26.46 7.54 36.05
N VAL A 115 -27.57 6.96 36.47
CA VAL A 115 -28.61 6.47 35.57
C VAL A 115 -29.32 7.68 34.91
N ILE A 116 -29.34 7.70 33.56
CA ILE A 116 -30.00 8.72 32.77
C ILE A 116 -31.46 8.32 32.44
N ASN A 117 -31.63 7.06 32.02
CA ASN A 117 -32.93 6.50 31.67
C ASN A 117 -32.90 4.98 31.83
N THR A 118 -34.03 4.39 32.21
CA THR A 118 -34.22 2.93 32.22
C THR A 118 -35.47 2.61 31.42
N VAL A 119 -35.33 1.73 30.43
CA VAL A 119 -36.45 1.18 29.68
C VAL A 119 -36.68 -0.23 30.22
N GLU A 120 -37.77 -0.41 30.92
CA GLU A 120 -38.16 -1.71 31.47
C GLU A 120 -38.59 -2.68 30.36
N ASN A 121 -38.52 -3.99 30.64
CA ASN A 121 -39.00 -5.00 29.70
C ASN A 121 -40.50 -4.77 29.41
N LEU A 122 -40.85 -4.67 28.13
CA LEU A 122 -42.24 -4.48 27.69
C LEU A 122 -43.13 -5.68 28.03
N ARG A 123 -42.56 -6.86 28.23
CA ARG A 123 -43.27 -8.09 28.54
C ARG A 123 -43.06 -8.49 29.98
N THR A 124 -44.15 -8.40 30.76
CA THR A 124 -44.19 -8.87 32.15
C THR A 124 -44.81 -10.28 32.26
N ASP A 125 -45.39 -10.79 31.16
CA ASP A 125 -46.10 -12.09 31.06
C ASP A 125 -45.18 -13.23 30.63
N ALA A 126 -43.97 -12.95 30.09
CA ALA A 126 -43.00 -13.94 29.63
C ALA A 126 -41.61 -13.63 30.15
N LYS A 127 -40.79 -14.68 30.27
CA LYS A 127 -39.41 -14.54 30.77
C LYS A 127 -38.43 -14.42 29.59
N VAL A 128 -37.49 -13.48 29.68
CA VAL A 128 -36.34 -13.41 28.77
C VAL A 128 -35.43 -14.63 29.00
N THR A 129 -35.23 -15.44 27.97
CA THR A 129 -34.42 -16.65 28.00
C THR A 129 -33.23 -16.58 27.03
N ALA A 130 -33.31 -15.72 26.02
CA ALA A 130 -32.26 -15.51 25.05
C ALA A 130 -32.07 -14.03 24.74
N PHE A 131 -30.86 -13.68 24.34
CA PHE A 131 -30.48 -12.32 23.91
C PHE A 131 -29.54 -12.43 22.70
N ALA A 132 -29.69 -11.54 21.75
CA ALA A 132 -28.81 -11.43 20.60
C ALA A 132 -28.56 -9.97 20.22
N VAL A 133 -27.39 -9.72 19.70
CA VAL A 133 -26.97 -8.45 19.09
C VAL A 133 -26.72 -8.74 17.60
N GLU A 134 -27.31 -7.96 16.73
CA GLU A 134 -27.10 -8.11 15.28
C GLU A 134 -25.65 -7.71 14.93
N SER A 135 -25.28 -6.49 15.29
CA SER A 135 -23.92 -5.98 15.29
C SER A 135 -23.84 -4.72 16.13
N ASP A 136 -22.65 -4.38 16.64
CA ASP A 136 -22.48 -3.14 17.41
C ASP A 136 -22.72 -1.89 16.56
N THR A 137 -22.57 -1.98 15.24
CA THR A 137 -22.78 -0.85 14.30
C THR A 137 -24.23 -0.61 13.96
N SER A 138 -25.06 -1.65 13.90
CA SER A 138 -26.52 -1.54 13.59
C SER A 138 -27.32 -1.06 14.78
N ARG A 139 -26.80 -1.28 16.01
CA ARG A 139 -27.47 -1.00 17.27
C ARG A 139 -28.80 -1.74 17.44
N LEU A 140 -28.95 -2.87 16.75
CA LEU A 140 -30.13 -3.72 16.80
C LEU A 140 -29.90 -4.89 17.72
N ILE A 141 -30.80 -5.05 18.70
CA ILE A 141 -30.77 -6.13 19.69
C ILE A 141 -32.10 -6.88 19.71
N ALA A 142 -32.08 -8.10 20.16
CA ALA A 142 -33.30 -8.89 20.28
C ALA A 142 -33.37 -9.64 21.61
N PHE A 143 -34.56 -9.65 22.21
CA PHE A 143 -34.91 -10.44 23.37
C PHE A 143 -35.76 -11.63 22.92
N GLY A 144 -35.31 -12.83 23.24
CA GLY A 144 -36.06 -14.07 23.03
C GLY A 144 -36.71 -14.51 24.32
N TYR A 145 -37.94 -14.99 24.23
CA TYR A 145 -38.77 -15.34 25.36
C TYR A 145 -39.02 -16.86 25.46
N ASP A 146 -39.51 -17.30 26.62
CA ASP A 146 -39.86 -18.70 26.93
C ASP A 146 -41.12 -19.18 26.20
N ASP A 147 -41.90 -18.29 25.58
CA ASP A 147 -43.06 -18.60 24.74
C ASP A 147 -42.74 -18.69 23.23
N GLY A 148 -41.46 -18.58 22.84
CA GLY A 148 -41.03 -18.69 21.46
C GLY A 148 -41.09 -17.42 20.65
N LYS A 149 -41.42 -16.28 21.26
CA LYS A 149 -41.49 -14.96 20.62
C LYS A 149 -40.18 -14.19 20.78
N ALA A 150 -39.94 -13.24 19.91
CA ALA A 150 -38.82 -12.31 20.00
C ALA A 150 -39.23 -10.86 19.84
N LEU A 151 -38.68 -9.97 20.68
CA LEU A 151 -38.84 -8.53 20.58
C LEU A 151 -37.56 -7.91 20.02
N ILE A 152 -37.70 -7.18 18.90
CA ILE A 152 -36.58 -6.51 18.21
C ILE A 152 -36.54 -5.05 18.62
N VAL A 153 -35.40 -4.63 19.14
CA VAL A 153 -35.22 -3.29 19.70
C VAL A 153 -34.00 -2.62 19.08
N LYS A 154 -34.13 -1.37 18.71
CA LYS A 154 -33.02 -0.54 18.26
C LYS A 154 -32.76 0.59 19.25
N HIS A 155 -31.55 0.70 19.74
CA HIS A 155 -31.13 1.84 20.53
C HIS A 155 -30.47 2.90 19.66
N ASP A 156 -30.76 4.16 19.91
CA ASP A 156 -30.17 5.28 19.20
C ASP A 156 -29.98 6.49 20.12
N TYR A 157 -29.28 7.52 19.63
CA TYR A 157 -28.90 8.69 20.42
C TYR A 157 -29.17 9.98 19.64
N ARG A 158 -29.98 10.85 20.23
CA ARG A 158 -30.29 12.17 19.65
C ARG A 158 -29.44 13.24 20.29
N THR A 159 -28.63 13.91 19.50
CA THR A 159 -27.85 15.06 19.94
C THR A 159 -28.63 16.36 19.81
N SER A 160 -28.69 17.15 20.88
CA SER A 160 -29.31 18.48 20.91
C SER A 160 -28.36 19.48 21.58
N TYR A 161 -28.63 20.78 21.42
CA TYR A 161 -27.78 21.85 21.96
C TYR A 161 -28.59 22.87 22.75
N PRO A 162 -29.26 22.47 23.86
CA PRO A 162 -29.93 23.41 24.71
C PRO A 162 -28.90 24.36 25.33
N ASP A 163 -29.16 25.65 25.26
CA ASP A 163 -28.28 26.72 25.77
C ASP A 163 -26.82 26.64 25.23
N GLY A 164 -26.64 26.14 24.01
CA GLY A 164 -25.36 26.00 23.37
C GLY A 164 -24.49 24.86 23.91
N LYS A 165 -24.97 24.05 24.87
CA LYS A 165 -24.29 22.87 25.41
C LYS A 165 -24.82 21.61 24.74
N ARG A 166 -23.91 20.71 24.35
CA ARG A 166 -24.30 19.41 23.80
C ARG A 166 -25.00 18.59 24.87
N LYS A 167 -26.14 18.01 24.50
CA LYS A 167 -26.90 17.04 25.28
C LYS A 167 -27.21 15.85 24.41
N ILE A 168 -26.84 14.66 24.83
CA ILE A 168 -27.12 13.39 24.18
C ILE A 168 -28.26 12.73 24.94
N THR A 169 -29.35 12.43 24.22
CA THR A 169 -30.53 11.79 24.79
C THR A 169 -30.69 10.42 24.15
N PRO A 170 -30.65 9.34 24.94
CA PRO A 170 -30.88 7.98 24.42
C PRO A 170 -32.36 7.82 24.05
N ILE A 171 -32.59 7.10 22.95
CA ILE A 171 -33.90 6.72 22.43
C ILE A 171 -33.89 5.21 22.16
N VAL A 172 -35.08 4.62 22.31
CA VAL A 172 -35.35 3.23 21.95
C VAL A 172 -36.44 3.19 20.89
N GLU A 173 -36.20 2.50 19.82
CA GLU A 173 -37.13 2.35 18.69
C GLU A 173 -37.47 0.88 18.49
N TYR A 174 -38.64 0.59 17.99
CA TYR A 174 -39.13 -0.75 17.68
C TYR A 174 -39.37 -0.86 16.18
N PRO A 175 -38.35 -1.14 15.37
CA PRO A 175 -38.45 -1.09 13.90
C PRO A 175 -39.36 -2.20 13.33
N TYR A 176 -39.69 -3.20 14.13
CA TYR A 176 -40.59 -4.30 13.77
C TYR A 176 -41.91 -4.31 14.62
N GLY A 177 -42.22 -3.21 15.28
CA GLY A 177 -43.36 -3.08 16.17
C GLY A 177 -43.04 -3.31 17.63
N GLU A 178 -43.92 -2.80 18.53
CA GLU A 178 -43.83 -3.03 19.98
C GLU A 178 -44.34 -4.41 20.39
N GLU A 179 -45.06 -5.09 19.48
CA GLU A 179 -45.53 -6.46 19.68
C GLU A 179 -44.39 -7.44 19.26
N PRO A 180 -44.12 -8.48 20.07
CA PRO A 180 -43.10 -9.46 19.72
C PRO A 180 -43.50 -10.30 18.50
N ILE A 181 -42.50 -10.64 17.68
CA ILE A 181 -42.62 -11.47 16.49
C ILE A 181 -42.71 -12.94 16.90
N ASP A 182 -43.55 -13.72 16.23
CA ASP A 182 -43.61 -15.18 16.39
C ASP A 182 -42.43 -15.88 15.66
N VAL A 183 -41.45 -16.38 16.41
CA VAL A 183 -40.21 -16.93 15.84
C VAL A 183 -40.18 -18.44 15.93
N ALA A 184 -40.74 -19.04 17.00
CA ALA A 184 -40.73 -20.48 17.25
C ALA A 184 -41.91 -20.94 18.11
N ASP A 185 -42.28 -22.22 18.05
CA ASP A 185 -43.28 -22.82 18.89
C ASP A 185 -42.68 -23.45 20.18
N PHE A 186 -41.45 -23.06 20.54
CA PHE A 186 -40.70 -23.59 21.68
C PHE A 186 -39.90 -22.48 22.39
N PRO A 187 -39.51 -22.66 23.67
CA PRO A 187 -38.68 -21.70 24.39
C PRO A 187 -37.35 -21.44 23.70
N ILE A 188 -36.98 -20.17 23.53
CA ILE A 188 -35.77 -19.77 22.84
C ILE A 188 -34.60 -19.75 23.83
N ASN A 189 -33.62 -20.65 23.68
CA ASN A 189 -32.44 -20.70 24.53
C ASN A 189 -31.23 -19.96 23.93
N LYS A 190 -31.11 -19.99 22.59
CA LYS A 190 -30.13 -19.24 21.83
C LYS A 190 -30.80 -18.63 20.62
N MET A 191 -30.35 -17.45 20.23
CA MET A 191 -30.85 -16.77 19.04
C MET A 191 -29.76 -15.99 18.34
N SER A 192 -29.99 -15.71 17.07
CA SER A 192 -29.23 -14.77 16.25
C SER A 192 -30.19 -14.05 15.32
N LEU A 193 -29.86 -12.80 14.98
CA LEU A 193 -30.67 -12.03 14.05
C LEU A 193 -29.79 -11.34 13.03
N ARG A 194 -30.37 -11.06 11.86
CA ARG A 194 -29.73 -10.33 10.79
C ARG A 194 -30.74 -9.47 10.05
N ASP A 195 -30.56 -8.15 10.11
CA ASP A 195 -31.36 -7.19 9.36
C ASP A 195 -30.71 -6.87 8.01
N GLY A 196 -31.46 -6.95 6.93
CA GLY A 196 -31.09 -6.56 5.58
C GLY A 196 -32.01 -5.46 5.06
N SER A 197 -31.79 -5.05 3.80
CA SER A 197 -32.62 -4.03 3.14
C SER A 197 -34.10 -4.45 3.05
N ASP A 198 -34.34 -5.73 2.78
CA ASP A 198 -35.66 -6.24 2.40
C ASP A 198 -36.28 -7.20 3.43
N SER A 199 -35.46 -7.75 4.31
CA SER A 199 -35.93 -8.72 5.30
C SER A 199 -35.02 -8.85 6.51
N LEU A 200 -35.63 -9.15 7.65
CA LEU A 200 -34.95 -9.60 8.87
C LEU A 200 -34.98 -11.13 8.92
N THR A 201 -33.85 -11.74 9.16
CA THR A 201 -33.76 -13.20 9.45
C THR A 201 -33.46 -13.39 10.93
N VAL A 202 -34.25 -14.19 11.60
CA VAL A 202 -34.08 -14.57 13.02
C VAL A 202 -33.95 -16.08 13.12
N VAL A 203 -32.96 -16.55 13.85
CA VAL A 203 -32.75 -17.95 14.15
C VAL A 203 -32.99 -18.17 15.63
N ALA A 204 -33.84 -19.14 15.96
CA ALA A 204 -34.12 -19.57 17.32
C ALA A 204 -33.71 -21.03 17.52
N ILE A 205 -33.04 -21.31 18.64
CA ILE A 205 -32.61 -22.63 19.05
C ILE A 205 -33.13 -22.90 20.46
N GLY A 206 -33.92 -23.97 20.60
CA GLY A 206 -34.39 -24.51 21.87
C GLY A 206 -33.58 -25.73 22.32
N ASP A 207 -34.11 -26.52 23.24
CA ASP A 207 -33.44 -27.69 23.79
C ASP A 207 -33.32 -28.87 22.79
N SER A 208 -34.28 -29.02 21.87
CA SER A 208 -34.34 -30.14 20.93
C SER A 208 -34.84 -29.73 19.53
N GLN A 209 -35.08 -28.45 19.30
CA GLN A 209 -35.67 -27.93 18.07
C GLN A 209 -34.93 -26.63 17.66
N SER A 210 -34.95 -26.32 16.38
CA SER A 210 -34.40 -25.12 15.81
C SER A 210 -35.30 -24.60 14.70
N ALA A 211 -35.47 -23.29 14.60
CA ALA A 211 -36.28 -22.64 13.61
C ALA A 211 -35.56 -21.41 13.04
N VAL A 212 -35.85 -21.10 11.80
CA VAL A 212 -35.47 -19.87 11.12
C VAL A 212 -36.73 -19.13 10.67
N THR A 213 -36.84 -17.87 11.03
CA THR A 213 -37.95 -17.02 10.65
C THR A 213 -37.45 -15.84 9.85
N LYS A 214 -38.01 -15.62 8.68
CA LYS A 214 -37.77 -14.49 7.82
C LYS A 214 -38.95 -13.54 7.88
N VAL A 215 -38.70 -12.30 8.25
CA VAL A 215 -39.69 -11.22 8.30
C VAL A 215 -39.39 -10.28 7.13
N SER A 216 -40.23 -10.32 6.10
CA SER A 216 -40.08 -9.48 4.92
C SER A 216 -40.79 -8.16 5.12
N LYS A 217 -40.18 -7.07 4.62
CA LYS A 217 -40.70 -5.70 4.65
C LYS A 217 -41.28 -5.38 3.29
N ASP A 218 -42.60 -5.42 3.16
CA ASP A 218 -43.27 -4.97 1.95
C ASP A 218 -43.73 -3.51 2.10
N VAL A 219 -43.02 -2.62 1.38
CA VAL A 219 -43.33 -1.18 1.42
C VAL A 219 -44.37 -0.86 0.35
N ASN A 220 -45.53 -0.40 0.76
CA ASN A 220 -46.55 0.12 -0.17
C ASN A 220 -46.06 1.46 -0.73
N PHE A 221 -45.65 1.49 -2.00
CA PHE A 221 -45.10 2.70 -2.67
C PHE A 221 -46.08 3.90 -2.73
N ILE A 222 -47.39 3.70 -2.43
CA ILE A 222 -48.39 4.77 -2.48
C ILE A 222 -48.64 5.36 -1.09
N THR A 223 -48.74 4.50 -0.07
CA THR A 223 -49.07 4.91 1.31
C THR A 223 -47.84 5.05 2.20
N GLU A 224 -46.66 4.56 1.73
CA GLU A 224 -45.41 4.44 2.50
C GLU A 224 -45.55 3.56 3.77
N GLU A 225 -46.65 2.81 3.87
CA GLU A 225 -46.86 1.85 4.96
C GLU A 225 -46.02 0.59 4.72
N VAL A 226 -45.41 0.11 5.79
CA VAL A 226 -44.62 -1.13 5.79
C VAL A 226 -45.51 -2.25 6.32
N GLU A 227 -45.81 -3.24 5.47
CA GLU A 227 -46.45 -4.48 5.89
C GLU A 227 -45.36 -5.53 6.17
N LEU A 228 -45.45 -6.18 7.34
CA LEU A 228 -44.54 -7.24 7.73
C LEU A 228 -45.18 -8.60 7.43
N SER A 229 -44.47 -9.46 6.71
CA SER A 229 -44.87 -10.83 6.45
C SER A 229 -43.87 -11.80 7.04
N GLU A 230 -44.34 -12.79 7.80
CA GLU A 230 -43.49 -13.76 8.51
C GLU A 230 -43.57 -15.10 7.79
N GLN A 231 -42.37 -15.70 7.56
CA GLN A 231 -42.23 -17.05 7.05
C GLN A 231 -41.27 -17.83 7.94
N SER A 232 -41.71 -18.94 8.54
CA SER A 232 -40.88 -19.76 9.43
C SER A 232 -40.62 -21.12 8.80
N THR A 233 -39.38 -21.62 8.98
CA THR A 233 -38.96 -22.95 8.50
C THR A 233 -38.18 -23.68 9.59
N VAL A 234 -38.34 -24.99 9.68
CA VAL A 234 -37.61 -25.82 10.64
C VAL A 234 -36.16 -25.99 10.18
N LEU A 235 -35.24 -25.73 11.09
CA LEU A 235 -33.81 -25.93 10.87
C LEU A 235 -33.39 -27.29 11.43
N PRO A 236 -32.50 -28.08 10.78
CA PRO A 236 -31.91 -29.28 11.38
C PRO A 236 -31.26 -28.96 12.73
N PHE A 237 -31.67 -29.64 13.77
CA PHE A 237 -31.21 -29.38 15.14
C PHE A 237 -29.75 -29.83 15.34
N VAL A 238 -28.95 -28.94 15.92
CA VAL A 238 -27.56 -29.21 16.33
C VAL A 238 -27.49 -29.22 17.85
N ALA A 239 -27.18 -30.38 18.41
CA ALA A 239 -27.09 -30.54 19.88
C ALA A 239 -25.88 -29.78 20.46
N ASP A 240 -25.97 -29.33 21.73
CA ASP A 240 -24.94 -28.58 22.47
C ASP A 240 -24.51 -27.29 21.75
N THR A 241 -25.45 -26.60 21.10
CA THR A 241 -25.20 -25.34 20.45
C THR A 241 -24.75 -24.29 21.46
N ALA A 242 -23.57 -23.71 21.23
CA ALA A 242 -23.00 -22.65 22.05
C ALA A 242 -23.16 -21.25 21.42
N SER A 243 -23.03 -21.13 20.09
CA SER A 243 -23.14 -19.87 19.37
C SER A 243 -23.77 -20.06 18.00
N VAL A 244 -24.44 -19.01 17.53
CA VAL A 244 -25.13 -18.95 16.23
C VAL A 244 -24.86 -17.63 15.57
N LEU A 245 -24.47 -17.65 14.29
CA LEU A 245 -24.25 -16.43 13.49
C LEU A 245 -24.88 -16.56 12.11
N ILE A 246 -25.55 -15.53 11.64
CA ILE A 246 -26.07 -15.41 10.27
C ILE A 246 -25.09 -14.59 9.44
N SER A 247 -24.76 -15.01 8.21
CA SER A 247 -23.86 -14.27 7.32
C SER A 247 -24.42 -12.88 6.99
N GLY A 248 -23.54 -11.92 6.70
CA GLY A 248 -23.89 -10.54 6.40
C GLY A 248 -24.89 -10.39 5.25
N ASP A 249 -24.83 -11.29 4.28
CA ASP A 249 -25.71 -11.37 3.11
C ASP A 249 -26.92 -12.29 3.30
N GLN A 250 -27.13 -12.83 4.50
CA GLN A 250 -28.22 -13.75 4.89
C GLN A 250 -28.25 -15.08 4.08
N ARG A 251 -27.14 -15.47 3.46
CA ARG A 251 -27.07 -16.68 2.64
C ARG A 251 -26.67 -17.92 3.42
N TYR A 252 -25.89 -17.73 4.50
CA TYR A 252 -25.35 -18.83 5.30
C TYR A 252 -25.66 -18.64 6.77
N LEU A 253 -25.86 -19.75 7.44
CA LEU A 253 -26.01 -19.84 8.89
C LEU A 253 -24.91 -20.70 9.46
N TYR A 254 -24.24 -20.20 10.48
CA TYR A 254 -23.17 -20.86 11.19
C TYR A 254 -23.64 -21.24 12.59
N VAL A 255 -23.73 -22.53 12.89
CA VAL A 255 -24.12 -23.06 14.20
C VAL A 255 -22.91 -23.76 14.80
N ALA A 256 -22.36 -23.21 15.88
CA ALA A 256 -21.19 -23.79 16.55
C ALA A 256 -21.56 -24.47 17.86
N THR A 257 -21.07 -25.69 18.05
CA THR A 257 -21.21 -26.43 19.31
C THR A 257 -20.16 -26.00 20.32
N ARG A 258 -20.39 -26.32 21.59
CA ARG A 258 -19.41 -26.05 22.67
C ARG A 258 -18.08 -26.75 22.44
N SER A 259 -18.08 -27.91 21.78
CA SER A 259 -16.88 -28.68 21.42
C SER A 259 -16.15 -28.16 20.18
N GLY A 260 -16.65 -27.09 19.55
CA GLY A 260 -16.02 -26.48 18.38
C GLY A 260 -16.36 -27.11 17.03
N GLN A 261 -17.42 -27.89 16.93
CA GLN A 261 -17.96 -28.28 15.62
C GLN A 261 -18.83 -27.16 15.09
N LEU A 262 -18.53 -26.70 13.89
CA LEU A 262 -19.29 -25.67 13.18
C LEU A 262 -20.04 -26.28 12.01
N SER A 263 -21.37 -26.19 12.05
CA SER A 263 -22.25 -26.59 10.96
C SER A 263 -22.62 -25.34 10.14
N GLU A 264 -22.33 -25.36 8.85
CA GLU A 264 -22.69 -24.32 7.89
C GLU A 264 -23.94 -24.75 7.11
N PHE A 265 -25.02 -23.98 7.23
CA PHE A 265 -26.26 -24.20 6.51
C PHE A 265 -26.45 -23.17 5.41
N ASP A 266 -27.01 -23.62 4.27
CA ASP A 266 -27.36 -22.77 3.14
C ASP A 266 -28.80 -22.28 3.29
N LEU A 267 -29.00 -20.96 3.41
CA LEU A 267 -30.29 -20.29 3.56
C LEU A 267 -30.83 -19.72 2.24
N ARG A 268 -30.17 -19.90 1.11
CA ARG A 268 -30.61 -19.37 -0.20
C ARG A 268 -31.95 -19.95 -0.65
N ASP A 269 -32.17 -21.20 -0.36
CA ASP A 269 -33.50 -21.87 -0.50
C ASP A 269 -34.11 -21.98 0.88
N PHE A 270 -34.96 -21.00 1.24
CA PHE A 270 -35.53 -20.90 2.58
C PHE A 270 -36.52 -22.05 2.90
N ASP A 271 -37.14 -22.64 1.86
CA ASP A 271 -38.06 -23.77 2.03
C ASP A 271 -37.32 -25.09 2.22
N ASN A 272 -36.03 -25.16 1.82
CA ASN A 272 -35.22 -26.40 1.91
C ASN A 272 -33.80 -26.10 2.38
N ILE A 273 -33.65 -25.78 3.66
CA ILE A 273 -32.36 -25.47 4.26
C ILE A 273 -31.51 -26.75 4.36
N THR A 274 -30.33 -26.71 3.74
CA THR A 274 -29.42 -27.87 3.69
C THR A 274 -28.12 -27.58 4.41
N LEU A 275 -27.54 -28.62 5.01
CA LEU A 275 -26.19 -28.57 5.56
C LEU A 275 -25.20 -28.56 4.39
N LYS A 276 -24.40 -27.48 4.30
CA LYS A 276 -23.38 -27.30 3.28
C LYS A 276 -22.04 -27.90 3.71
N ASP A 277 -21.59 -27.62 4.94
CA ASP A 277 -20.31 -28.11 5.44
C ASP A 277 -20.35 -28.31 6.96
N ASN A 278 -19.40 -29.10 7.47
CA ASN A 278 -19.21 -29.35 8.90
C ASN A 278 -17.71 -29.28 9.23
N ILE A 279 -17.31 -28.23 9.94
CA ILE A 279 -15.91 -27.84 10.13
C ILE A 279 -15.53 -27.94 11.59
N SER A 280 -14.37 -28.52 11.90
CA SER A 280 -13.80 -28.48 13.25
C SER A 280 -12.99 -27.21 13.44
N LEU A 281 -13.44 -26.34 14.35
CA LEU A 281 -12.77 -25.07 14.69
C LEU A 281 -11.49 -25.28 15.52
N PHE A 282 -11.43 -26.37 16.29
CA PHE A 282 -10.33 -26.69 17.21
C PHE A 282 -9.69 -28.02 16.84
N LYS A 283 -8.39 -28.10 17.08
CA LYS A 283 -7.62 -29.36 16.92
C LYS A 283 -7.50 -30.15 18.22
N ASP A 284 -7.75 -29.48 19.36
CA ASP A 284 -7.59 -29.97 20.72
C ASP A 284 -8.97 -30.01 21.40
N ASP A 285 -9.03 -30.53 22.64
CA ASP A 285 -10.26 -30.61 23.47
C ASP A 285 -10.67 -29.23 24.04
N ALA A 286 -10.37 -28.14 23.33
CA ALA A 286 -10.78 -26.81 23.72
C ALA A 286 -12.28 -26.59 23.56
N LYS A 287 -12.86 -25.69 24.36
CA LYS A 287 -14.29 -25.35 24.31
C LYS A 287 -14.45 -23.94 23.71
N LEU A 288 -15.54 -23.79 22.95
CA LEU A 288 -15.92 -22.48 22.43
C LEU A 288 -16.26 -21.52 23.58
N VAL A 289 -15.62 -20.35 23.59
CA VAL A 289 -15.89 -19.27 24.52
C VAL A 289 -16.77 -18.19 23.86
N SER A 290 -16.37 -17.74 22.68
CA SER A 290 -17.11 -16.72 21.94
C SER A 290 -16.88 -16.86 20.44
N MET A 291 -17.89 -16.50 19.66
CA MET A 291 -17.84 -16.41 18.20
C MET A 291 -18.55 -15.13 17.76
N SER A 292 -17.86 -14.26 17.03
CA SER A 292 -18.40 -12.97 16.61
C SER A 292 -17.84 -12.56 15.25
N TYR A 293 -18.58 -11.72 14.51
CA TYR A 293 -18.07 -11.13 13.29
C TYR A 293 -17.09 -9.97 13.58
N LEU A 294 -16.07 -9.90 12.78
CA LEU A 294 -15.22 -8.71 12.65
C LEU A 294 -15.94 -7.65 11.80
N LEU A 295 -15.53 -6.38 11.91
CA LEU A 295 -16.09 -5.29 11.09
C LEU A 295 -16.21 -5.70 9.61
N GLY A 296 -17.31 -5.34 8.96
CA GLY A 296 -17.64 -5.71 7.59
C GLY A 296 -18.16 -7.16 7.43
N GLN A 297 -18.24 -7.93 8.54
CA GLN A 297 -18.94 -9.20 8.67
C GLN A 297 -18.54 -10.30 7.64
N SER A 298 -17.35 -10.17 7.09
CA SER A 298 -16.76 -11.16 6.19
C SER A 298 -15.92 -12.19 6.94
N SER A 299 -15.36 -11.83 8.11
CA SER A 299 -14.56 -12.72 8.96
C SER A 299 -15.26 -13.06 10.25
N ILE A 300 -15.15 -14.33 10.63
CA ILE A 300 -15.59 -14.85 11.93
C ILE A 300 -14.38 -14.97 12.85
N MET A 301 -14.45 -14.37 14.03
CA MET A 301 -13.47 -14.51 15.10
C MET A 301 -13.98 -15.54 16.11
N VAL A 302 -13.16 -16.53 16.43
CA VAL A 302 -13.50 -17.65 17.31
C VAL A 302 -12.51 -17.71 18.45
N ALA A 303 -12.98 -17.50 19.69
CA ALA A 303 -12.20 -17.65 20.91
C ALA A 303 -12.46 -18.99 21.55
N ASP A 304 -11.40 -19.65 22.03
CA ASP A 304 -11.48 -20.91 22.73
C ASP A 304 -10.97 -20.84 24.18
N SER A 305 -11.27 -21.88 24.96
CA SER A 305 -10.88 -21.98 26.36
C SER A 305 -9.37 -22.17 26.59
N SER A 306 -8.57 -22.37 25.53
CA SER A 306 -7.11 -22.44 25.61
C SER A 306 -6.44 -21.07 25.52
N GLY A 307 -7.21 -20.01 25.33
CA GLY A 307 -6.71 -18.64 25.12
C GLY A 307 -6.41 -18.30 23.66
N ARG A 308 -6.81 -19.13 22.70
CA ARG A 308 -6.61 -18.89 21.28
C ARG A 308 -7.80 -18.15 20.69
N VAL A 309 -7.51 -17.16 19.83
CA VAL A 309 -8.49 -16.50 18.97
C VAL A 309 -8.10 -16.73 17.52
N SER A 310 -8.96 -17.39 16.75
CA SER A 310 -8.75 -17.71 15.34
C SER A 310 -9.67 -16.91 14.44
N GLN A 311 -9.16 -16.49 13.29
CA GLN A 311 -9.89 -15.79 12.23
C GLN A 311 -10.22 -16.77 11.11
N TRP A 312 -11.47 -16.76 10.66
CA TRP A 312 -12.00 -17.57 9.58
C TRP A 312 -12.76 -16.70 8.61
N PHE A 313 -12.63 -16.95 7.30
CA PHE A 313 -13.49 -16.35 6.29
C PHE A 313 -13.63 -17.23 5.07
N ASN A 314 -14.64 -16.95 4.24
CA ASN A 314 -14.91 -17.70 3.02
C ASN A 314 -13.85 -17.42 1.96
N VAL A 315 -13.22 -18.48 1.47
CA VAL A 315 -12.25 -18.46 0.38
C VAL A 315 -12.83 -19.23 -0.79
N ARG A 316 -12.82 -18.59 -1.98
CA ARG A 316 -13.31 -19.21 -3.21
C ARG A 316 -12.23 -20.11 -3.81
N ASP A 317 -12.57 -21.38 -4.06
CA ASP A 317 -11.71 -22.31 -4.79
C ASP A 317 -11.77 -22.00 -6.30
N ASN A 318 -10.61 -21.83 -6.92
CA ASN A 318 -10.49 -21.55 -8.36
C ASN A 318 -10.94 -22.72 -9.25
N ALA A 319 -10.88 -23.96 -8.77
CA ALA A 319 -11.23 -25.14 -9.56
C ALA A 319 -12.72 -25.42 -9.58
N THR A 320 -13.38 -25.30 -8.40
CA THR A 320 -14.81 -25.58 -8.21
C THR A 320 -15.69 -24.35 -8.26
N ASN A 321 -15.09 -23.15 -8.09
CA ASN A 321 -15.77 -21.86 -7.91
C ASN A 321 -16.71 -21.83 -6.68
N GLU A 322 -16.54 -22.76 -5.74
CA GLU A 322 -17.26 -22.82 -4.49
C GLU A 322 -16.53 -22.06 -3.38
N GLU A 323 -17.29 -21.52 -2.44
CA GLU A 323 -16.75 -20.82 -1.27
C GLU A 323 -16.76 -21.76 -0.06
N HIS A 324 -15.60 -21.87 0.61
CA HIS A 324 -15.42 -22.66 1.81
C HIS A 324 -14.89 -21.80 2.95
N LEU A 325 -15.48 -21.96 4.14
CA LEU A 325 -15.01 -21.30 5.34
C LEU A 325 -13.62 -21.85 5.71
N THR A 326 -12.60 -21.02 5.65
CA THR A 326 -11.20 -21.42 5.76
C THR A 326 -10.54 -20.76 6.98
N PHE A 327 -9.72 -21.53 7.70
CA PHE A 327 -8.83 -20.99 8.73
C PHE A 327 -7.75 -20.12 8.10
N ILE A 328 -7.60 -18.91 8.63
CA ILE A 328 -6.66 -17.92 8.08
C ILE A 328 -5.45 -17.72 9.00
N ARG A 329 -5.71 -17.37 10.25
CA ARG A 329 -4.67 -17.07 11.26
C ARG A 329 -5.23 -17.16 12.67
N ASP A 330 -4.33 -17.18 13.64
CA ASP A 330 -4.69 -17.12 15.05
C ASP A 330 -3.71 -16.26 15.86
N VAL A 331 -4.18 -15.85 17.04
CA VAL A 331 -3.37 -15.30 18.11
C VAL A 331 -3.63 -16.11 19.39
N LYS A 332 -2.64 -16.22 20.26
CA LYS A 332 -2.77 -17.04 21.47
C LYS A 332 -2.36 -16.25 22.72
N GLN A 333 -3.26 -16.22 23.65
CA GLN A 333 -3.03 -15.74 25.04
C GLN A 333 -2.58 -16.91 25.92
N PRO A 334 -1.80 -16.63 26.97
CA PRO A 334 -1.30 -17.69 27.87
C PRO A 334 -2.36 -18.28 28.80
N VAL A 335 -3.55 -17.66 28.91
CA VAL A 335 -4.62 -18.02 29.85
C VAL A 335 -5.97 -18.02 29.13
N ALA A 336 -6.92 -18.76 29.68
CA ALA A 336 -8.30 -18.85 29.18
C ALA A 336 -8.96 -17.48 29.08
N LEU A 337 -9.73 -17.30 28.00
CA LEU A 337 -10.46 -16.07 27.75
C LEU A 337 -11.84 -16.11 28.42
N VAL A 338 -12.31 -14.94 28.82
CA VAL A 338 -13.67 -14.70 29.33
C VAL A 338 -14.53 -14.03 28.27
N GLY A 339 -13.94 -13.14 27.45
CA GLY A 339 -14.68 -12.38 26.46
C GLY A 339 -13.83 -11.85 25.31
N LEU A 340 -14.54 -11.47 24.26
CA LEU A 340 -14.05 -10.77 23.09
C LEU A 340 -14.90 -9.52 22.86
N ALA A 341 -14.24 -8.43 22.43
CA ALA A 341 -14.91 -7.24 21.93
C ALA A 341 -14.32 -6.83 20.58
N MET A 342 -15.17 -6.50 19.61
CA MET A 342 -14.75 -6.09 18.27
C MET A 342 -14.74 -4.58 18.14
N GLU A 343 -13.75 -4.02 17.42
CA GLU A 343 -13.76 -2.60 17.06
C GLU A 343 -14.78 -2.33 15.96
N GLN A 344 -15.48 -1.18 16.04
CA GLN A 344 -16.51 -0.81 15.07
C GLN A 344 -16.00 0.00 13.88
N ARG A 345 -14.70 0.36 13.84
CA ARG A 345 -14.10 1.18 12.77
C ARG A 345 -12.95 0.52 12.04
N ARG A 346 -12.32 -0.46 12.65
CA ARG A 346 -11.12 -1.11 12.13
C ARG A 346 -11.22 -2.61 12.37
N LYS A 347 -10.36 -3.38 11.70
CA LYS A 347 -10.25 -4.84 11.92
C LYS A 347 -9.50 -5.15 13.23
N GLY A 348 -9.89 -4.48 14.30
CA GLY A 348 -9.35 -4.66 15.66
C GLY A 348 -10.28 -5.44 16.56
N PHE A 349 -9.70 -6.09 17.57
CA PHE A 349 -10.44 -6.78 18.64
C PHE A 349 -9.67 -6.75 19.97
N ALA A 350 -10.39 -6.80 21.06
CA ALA A 350 -9.84 -6.97 22.39
C ALA A 350 -10.21 -8.34 22.96
N THR A 351 -9.28 -8.94 23.67
CA THR A 351 -9.48 -10.15 24.47
C THR A 351 -9.45 -9.80 25.94
N LEU A 352 -10.31 -10.47 26.73
CA LEU A 352 -10.33 -10.37 28.19
C LEU A 352 -10.08 -11.74 28.77
N ASP A 353 -9.04 -11.89 29.60
CA ASP A 353 -8.72 -13.15 30.28
C ASP A 353 -9.29 -13.20 31.73
N GLU A 354 -9.27 -14.39 32.32
CA GLU A 354 -9.75 -14.62 33.70
C GLU A 354 -8.98 -13.83 34.77
N ARG A 355 -7.77 -13.36 34.47
CA ARG A 355 -6.93 -12.56 35.39
C ARG A 355 -7.19 -11.05 35.28
N GLY A 356 -8.11 -10.65 34.40
CA GLY A 356 -8.39 -9.24 34.14
C GLY A 356 -7.36 -8.56 33.23
N ILE A 357 -6.59 -9.34 32.46
CA ILE A 357 -5.70 -8.79 31.42
C ILE A 357 -6.51 -8.57 30.15
N VAL A 358 -6.39 -7.39 29.61
CA VAL A 358 -6.93 -7.00 28.30
C VAL A 358 -5.79 -6.90 27.31
N ALA A 359 -5.90 -7.63 26.20
CA ALA A 359 -5.00 -7.48 25.07
C ALA A 359 -5.77 -7.03 23.84
N ILE A 360 -5.27 -5.97 23.17
CA ILE A 360 -5.85 -5.44 21.95
C ILE A 360 -4.99 -5.85 20.77
N TYR A 361 -5.65 -6.35 19.72
CA TYR A 361 -5.03 -6.82 18.50
C TYR A 361 -5.62 -6.14 17.27
N ASN A 362 -4.82 -6.01 16.23
CA ASN A 362 -5.34 -5.85 14.88
C ASN A 362 -5.33 -7.23 14.19
N ALA A 363 -6.47 -7.66 13.66
CA ALA A 363 -6.65 -8.99 13.10
C ALA A 363 -5.77 -9.24 11.88
N THR A 364 -5.66 -8.26 10.98
CA THR A 364 -4.94 -8.42 9.70
C THR A 364 -3.44 -8.39 9.86
N SER A 365 -2.93 -7.43 10.63
CA SER A 365 -1.49 -7.29 10.89
C SER A 365 -0.98 -8.28 11.95
N THR A 366 -1.87 -8.99 12.64
CA THR A 366 -1.60 -9.85 13.82
C THR A 366 -0.81 -9.11 14.93
N ARG A 367 -0.83 -7.78 14.91
CA ARG A 367 -0.10 -6.97 15.86
C ARG A 367 -0.84 -6.92 17.19
N GLN A 368 -0.17 -7.35 18.25
CA GLN A 368 -0.58 -7.06 19.63
C GLN A 368 -0.19 -5.63 19.95
N VAL A 369 -1.18 -4.80 20.28
CA VAL A 369 -1.02 -3.36 20.44
C VAL A 369 -0.92 -3.03 21.92
N ILE A 370 -1.76 -3.65 22.75
CA ILE A 370 -1.82 -3.51 24.21
C ILE A 370 -1.88 -4.90 24.84
N ASP A 371 -1.30 -5.04 26.04
CA ASP A 371 -1.35 -6.22 26.89
C ASP A 371 -1.17 -5.73 28.34
N GLU A 372 -2.28 -5.35 28.98
CA GLU A 372 -2.25 -4.75 30.30
C GLU A 372 -3.33 -5.32 31.21
N LYS A 373 -2.98 -5.43 32.48
CA LYS A 373 -3.94 -5.83 33.51
C LYS A 373 -4.78 -4.63 33.93
N LEU A 374 -6.07 -4.66 33.59
CA LEU A 374 -6.98 -3.54 33.81
C LEU A 374 -7.82 -3.69 35.10
N THR A 375 -8.00 -4.91 35.59
CA THR A 375 -8.76 -5.14 36.82
C THR A 375 -8.13 -6.25 37.70
N ASP A 376 -8.36 -6.15 39.01
CA ASP A 376 -8.11 -7.21 39.98
C ASP A 376 -9.39 -7.94 40.38
N GLY A 377 -10.55 -7.56 39.85
CA GLY A 377 -11.83 -8.23 40.02
C GLY A 377 -11.98 -9.42 39.09
N THR A 378 -13.00 -10.22 39.31
CA THR A 378 -13.39 -11.26 38.33
C THR A 378 -14.04 -10.59 37.11
N ALA A 379 -13.34 -10.60 36.00
CA ALA A 379 -13.78 -9.98 34.77
C ALA A 379 -15.04 -10.69 34.20
N ARG A 380 -16.00 -9.94 33.65
CA ARG A 380 -17.27 -10.45 33.14
C ARG A 380 -17.52 -10.07 31.69
N LEU A 381 -17.53 -8.77 31.38
CA LEU A 381 -17.86 -8.23 30.05
C LEU A 381 -16.86 -7.17 29.65
N ILE A 382 -16.65 -7.06 28.34
CA ILE A 382 -15.82 -6.06 27.70
C ILE A 382 -16.49 -5.55 26.43
N SER A 383 -16.45 -4.25 26.17
CA SER A 383 -17.01 -3.66 24.95
C SER A 383 -16.19 -2.44 24.52
N PHE A 384 -16.02 -2.24 23.21
CA PHE A 384 -15.42 -1.04 22.65
C PHE A 384 -16.45 0.10 22.48
N ALA A 385 -16.00 1.32 22.70
CA ALA A 385 -16.72 2.49 22.22
C ALA A 385 -16.64 2.58 20.68
N PRO A 386 -17.66 3.15 19.99
CA PRO A 386 -17.73 3.15 18.50
C PRO A 386 -16.52 3.76 17.79
N ARG A 387 -15.83 4.72 18.40
CA ARG A 387 -14.61 5.34 17.84
C ARG A 387 -13.33 4.55 18.10
N ALA A 388 -13.42 3.39 18.75
CA ALA A 388 -12.29 2.59 19.19
C ALA A 388 -11.27 3.32 20.11
N ASN A 389 -11.70 4.41 20.71
CA ASN A 389 -10.93 5.23 21.66
C ASN A 389 -11.40 5.08 23.11
N GLY A 390 -12.29 4.15 23.39
CA GLY A 390 -12.82 3.84 24.72
C GLY A 390 -13.11 2.36 24.87
N LEU A 391 -13.01 1.87 26.08
CA LEU A 391 -13.28 0.50 26.47
C LEU A 391 -14.09 0.49 27.76
N LEU A 392 -15.24 -0.18 27.74
CA LEU A 392 -16.03 -0.51 28.90
C LEU A 392 -15.66 -1.91 29.37
N LEU A 393 -15.42 -2.08 30.68
CA LEU A 393 -15.10 -3.34 31.32
C LEU A 393 -15.94 -3.49 32.58
N GLU A 394 -16.68 -4.59 32.68
CA GLU A 394 -17.41 -4.98 33.87
C GLU A 394 -16.70 -6.12 34.60
N ASP A 395 -16.53 -5.96 35.91
CA ASP A 395 -16.00 -6.98 36.79
C ASP A 395 -16.85 -7.13 38.06
N SER A 396 -16.40 -7.97 38.98
CA SER A 396 -17.07 -8.19 40.26
C SER A 396 -17.08 -6.96 41.21
N LYS A 397 -16.34 -5.91 40.87
CA LYS A 397 -16.25 -4.68 41.68
C LYS A 397 -17.10 -3.53 41.10
N GLY A 398 -17.45 -3.60 39.81
CA GLY A 398 -18.22 -2.58 39.15
C GLY A 398 -17.94 -2.46 37.67
N LEU A 399 -18.24 -1.28 37.13
CA LEU A 399 -18.05 -0.90 35.75
C LEU A 399 -16.92 0.13 35.63
N HIS A 400 -16.00 -0.09 34.71
CA HIS A 400 -14.84 0.74 34.48
C HIS A 400 -14.82 1.23 33.05
N PHE A 401 -14.45 2.48 32.83
CA PHE A 401 -14.22 3.04 31.51
C PHE A 401 -12.77 3.45 31.36
N PHE A 402 -12.15 2.99 30.27
CA PHE A 402 -10.77 3.27 29.90
C PHE A 402 -10.73 4.06 28.59
N TYR A 403 -9.88 5.08 28.53
CA TYR A 403 -9.51 5.71 27.28
C TYR A 403 -8.38 4.95 26.61
N VAL A 404 -8.53 4.70 25.31
CA VAL A 404 -7.55 3.95 24.49
C VAL A 404 -6.99 4.87 23.41
N ASP A 405 -5.70 5.12 23.44
CA ASP A 405 -5.00 5.80 22.34
C ASP A 405 -4.24 4.76 21.50
N ASN A 406 -4.82 4.41 20.35
CA ASN A 406 -4.31 3.42 19.41
C ASN A 406 -4.52 3.93 17.98
N GLN A 407 -3.57 4.75 17.49
CA GLN A 407 -3.72 5.49 16.23
C GLN A 407 -3.45 4.66 14.98
N HIS A 408 -2.49 3.71 15.04
CA HIS A 408 -1.97 3.01 13.84
C HIS A 408 -1.84 1.48 14.05
N PRO A 409 -2.90 0.77 14.46
CA PRO A 409 -2.81 -0.66 14.79
C PRO A 409 -2.59 -1.56 13.57
N GLU A 410 -3.05 -1.14 12.40
CA GLU A 410 -2.94 -1.86 11.14
C GLU A 410 -1.52 -1.93 10.58
N VAL A 411 -0.62 -1.07 11.06
CA VAL A 411 0.75 -0.97 10.57
C VAL A 411 1.69 -1.86 11.39
N SER A 412 2.28 -2.86 10.74
CA SER A 412 3.35 -3.71 11.30
C SER A 412 4.43 -3.97 10.25
N TRP A 413 5.63 -4.35 10.70
CA TRP A 413 6.71 -4.71 9.77
C TRP A 413 6.32 -5.88 8.84
N SER A 414 5.58 -6.85 9.35
CA SER A 414 5.04 -7.97 8.58
C SER A 414 4.01 -7.52 7.55
N ALA A 415 3.13 -6.59 7.89
CA ALA A 415 2.12 -6.06 6.95
C ALA A 415 2.75 -5.19 5.85
N ILE A 416 3.82 -4.43 6.15
CA ILE A 416 4.50 -3.57 5.19
C ILE A 416 5.34 -4.38 4.18
N TRP A 417 6.06 -5.42 4.63
CA TRP A 417 7.04 -6.14 3.81
C TRP A 417 6.68 -7.60 3.52
N GLY A 418 5.74 -8.18 4.27
CA GLY A 418 5.28 -9.55 4.14
C GLY A 418 4.06 -9.70 3.24
N LYS A 419 3.74 -10.96 2.93
CA LYS A 419 2.44 -11.33 2.36
C LYS A 419 1.38 -11.34 3.45
N VAL A 420 0.23 -10.75 3.16
CA VAL A 420 -0.91 -10.72 4.07
C VAL A 420 -2.11 -11.36 3.37
N TRP A 421 -2.84 -12.19 4.10
CA TRP A 421 -4.08 -12.76 3.58
C TRP A 421 -5.25 -11.85 3.95
N TYR A 422 -5.72 -11.10 2.97
CA TYR A 422 -6.84 -10.19 3.13
C TYR A 422 -8.17 -10.87 2.81
N GLU A 423 -9.26 -10.40 3.41
CA GLU A 423 -10.62 -10.84 3.10
C GLU A 423 -10.89 -10.72 1.59
N GLY A 424 -11.55 -11.75 1.03
CA GLY A 424 -11.85 -11.82 -0.41
C GLY A 424 -10.67 -12.21 -1.31
N TYR A 425 -9.49 -12.49 -0.76
CA TYR A 425 -8.34 -13.01 -1.51
C TYR A 425 -8.23 -14.53 -1.31
N GLN A 426 -7.80 -15.23 -2.37
CA GLN A 426 -7.66 -16.69 -2.36
C GLN A 426 -6.38 -17.15 -1.66
N GLU A 427 -5.35 -16.29 -1.65
CA GLU A 427 -4.06 -16.57 -1.04
C GLU A 427 -3.42 -15.31 -0.45
N PRO A 428 -2.43 -15.45 0.44
CA PRO A 428 -1.66 -14.31 0.95
C PRO A 428 -0.91 -13.59 -0.17
N THR A 429 -1.10 -12.28 -0.29
CA THR A 429 -0.53 -11.44 -1.35
C THR A 429 0.16 -10.19 -0.81
N TYR A 430 1.02 -9.60 -1.66
CA TYR A 430 1.53 -8.26 -1.45
C TYR A 430 0.56 -7.28 -2.11
N THR A 431 -0.13 -6.46 -1.34
CA THR A 431 -1.14 -5.55 -1.91
C THR A 431 -0.94 -4.14 -1.41
N TRP A 432 -0.99 -3.18 -2.32
CA TRP A 432 -1.14 -1.77 -2.01
C TRP A 432 -2.51 -1.29 -2.48
N GLN A 433 -3.35 -0.90 -1.53
CA GLN A 433 -4.66 -0.30 -1.77
C GLN A 433 -5.00 0.56 -0.55
N SER A 434 -4.91 1.88 -0.70
CA SER A 434 -5.01 2.84 0.40
C SER A 434 -6.43 3.28 0.70
N SER A 435 -7.36 3.16 -0.26
CA SER A 435 -8.75 3.60 -0.14
C SER A 435 -9.71 2.71 -0.92
N ALA A 436 -10.97 2.72 -0.53
CA ALA A 436 -12.10 2.15 -1.25
C ALA A 436 -13.37 2.99 -1.04
N ALA A 437 -14.44 2.61 -1.74
CA ALA A 437 -15.69 3.36 -1.76
C ALA A 437 -16.60 3.08 -0.55
N ASN A 438 -16.31 2.06 0.28
CA ASN A 438 -17.12 1.66 1.43
C ASN A 438 -16.39 1.90 2.75
N ASN A 439 -17.15 2.01 3.85
CA ASN A 439 -16.63 2.27 5.19
C ASN A 439 -16.06 1.01 5.88
N ASP A 440 -16.38 -0.19 5.36
CA ASP A 440 -15.90 -1.47 5.90
C ASP A 440 -14.56 -1.90 5.30
N PHE A 441 -14.01 -1.04 4.47
CA PHE A 441 -12.77 -1.28 3.76
C PHE A 441 -11.56 -1.31 4.70
N GLU A 442 -10.74 -2.32 4.49
CA GLU A 442 -9.46 -2.46 5.16
C GLU A 442 -8.33 -1.94 4.26
N PRO A 443 -7.60 -0.88 4.67
CA PRO A 443 -6.48 -0.37 3.90
C PRO A 443 -5.32 -1.37 3.88
N LYS A 444 -4.68 -1.51 2.71
CA LYS A 444 -3.60 -2.46 2.45
C LYS A 444 -2.33 -1.70 2.14
N TYR A 445 -1.31 -1.82 2.99
CA TYR A 445 -0.12 -0.96 2.96
C TYR A 445 1.19 -1.70 2.67
N SER A 446 1.19 -2.71 1.80
CA SER A 446 2.45 -3.36 1.42
C SER A 446 3.31 -2.44 0.55
N LEU A 447 4.51 -2.08 1.02
CA LEU A 447 5.49 -1.32 0.24
C LEU A 447 6.29 -2.21 -0.74
N THR A 448 6.23 -3.52 -0.59
CA THR A 448 6.99 -4.47 -1.42
C THR A 448 6.70 -4.32 -2.91
N PRO A 449 5.44 -4.27 -3.40
CA PRO A 449 5.17 -4.08 -4.83
C PRO A 449 5.63 -2.72 -5.36
N LEU A 450 5.60 -1.67 -4.54
CA LEU A 450 6.06 -0.34 -4.93
C LEU A 450 7.59 -0.27 -5.03
N ALA A 451 8.30 -0.89 -4.08
CA ALA A 451 9.75 -1.01 -4.10
C ALA A 451 10.21 -1.86 -5.30
N PHE A 452 9.54 -2.99 -5.56
CA PHE A 452 9.78 -3.82 -6.73
C PHE A 452 9.55 -3.05 -8.03
N GLY A 453 8.44 -2.33 -8.16
CA GLY A 453 8.13 -1.50 -9.32
C GLY A 453 9.18 -0.41 -9.57
N THR A 454 9.72 0.19 -8.50
CA THR A 454 10.81 1.17 -8.60
C THR A 454 12.09 0.54 -9.16
N LEU A 455 12.46 -0.65 -8.70
CA LEU A 455 13.61 -1.39 -9.22
C LEU A 455 13.38 -1.85 -10.66
N LYS A 456 12.19 -2.36 -11.00
CA LYS A 456 11.79 -2.77 -12.35
C LYS A 456 11.90 -1.62 -13.33
N ALA A 457 11.35 -0.45 -12.98
CA ALA A 457 11.42 0.76 -13.81
C ALA A 457 12.87 1.20 -14.08
N ALA A 458 13.68 1.30 -13.02
CA ALA A 458 15.08 1.67 -13.13
C ALA A 458 15.88 0.64 -13.96
N PHE A 459 15.65 -0.64 -13.77
CA PHE A 459 16.31 -1.71 -14.50
C PHE A 459 16.07 -1.61 -16.01
N TYR A 460 14.81 -1.52 -16.46
CA TYR A 460 14.49 -1.42 -17.89
C TYR A 460 14.98 -0.11 -18.51
N ALA A 461 14.91 1.00 -17.79
CA ALA A 461 15.47 2.26 -18.27
C ALA A 461 17.00 2.19 -18.43
N MET A 462 17.71 1.62 -17.47
CA MET A 462 19.18 1.48 -17.53
C MET A 462 19.61 0.47 -18.59
N LEU A 463 18.86 -0.60 -18.80
CA LEU A 463 19.13 -1.57 -19.86
C LEU A 463 19.17 -0.91 -21.26
N MET A 464 18.31 0.09 -21.48
CA MET A 464 18.29 0.87 -22.72
C MET A 464 19.31 2.02 -22.72
N ALA A 465 19.39 2.76 -21.62
CA ALA A 465 20.19 3.99 -21.56
C ALA A 465 21.71 3.73 -21.53
N VAL A 466 22.17 2.78 -20.76
CA VAL A 466 23.61 2.56 -20.52
C VAL A 466 24.39 2.22 -21.79
N PRO A 467 23.99 1.20 -22.60
CA PRO A 467 24.68 0.87 -23.82
C PRO A 467 24.72 2.02 -24.81
N LEU A 468 23.57 2.68 -25.02
CA LEU A 468 23.45 3.76 -25.99
C LEU A 468 24.27 4.99 -25.58
N ALA A 469 24.19 5.39 -24.32
CA ALA A 469 24.91 6.55 -23.80
C ALA A 469 26.43 6.31 -23.80
N ILE A 470 26.91 5.14 -23.37
CA ILE A 470 28.35 4.85 -23.31
C ILE A 470 28.91 4.73 -24.73
N CYS A 471 28.26 3.97 -25.64
CA CYS A 471 28.73 3.87 -27.02
C CYS A 471 28.72 5.23 -27.74
N GLY A 472 27.67 6.01 -27.55
CA GLY A 472 27.60 7.37 -28.08
C GLY A 472 28.68 8.30 -27.55
N ALA A 473 28.95 8.23 -26.23
CA ALA A 473 30.01 9.00 -25.58
C ALA A 473 31.42 8.60 -26.06
N ILE A 474 31.70 7.30 -26.17
CA ILE A 474 32.97 6.79 -26.72
C ILE A 474 33.18 7.31 -28.14
N TYR A 475 32.14 7.19 -28.97
CA TYR A 475 32.23 7.66 -30.35
C TYR A 475 32.49 9.16 -30.42
N THR A 476 31.72 9.96 -29.68
CA THR A 476 31.80 11.42 -29.70
C THR A 476 33.11 11.94 -29.12
N ALA A 477 33.61 11.33 -28.03
CA ALA A 477 34.85 11.77 -27.37
C ALA A 477 36.10 11.38 -28.15
N TYR A 478 36.13 10.21 -28.80
CA TYR A 478 37.37 9.63 -29.33
C TYR A 478 37.45 9.59 -30.86
N PHE A 479 36.33 9.33 -31.56
CA PHE A 479 36.33 9.13 -33.02
C PHE A 479 35.74 10.29 -33.82
N MET A 480 34.90 11.16 -33.21
CA MET A 480 34.21 12.21 -33.91
C MET A 480 35.11 13.41 -34.21
N ALA A 481 34.92 14.04 -35.37
CA ALA A 481 35.62 15.29 -35.72
C ALA A 481 35.31 16.39 -34.71
N PRO A 482 36.33 17.19 -34.25
CA PRO A 482 36.15 18.23 -33.24
C PRO A 482 35.10 19.31 -33.63
N ALA A 483 34.97 19.59 -34.93
CA ALA A 483 33.97 20.54 -35.44
C ALA A 483 32.54 20.03 -35.31
N LEU A 484 32.32 18.72 -35.50
CA LEU A 484 31.03 18.07 -35.36
C LEU A 484 30.67 17.88 -33.88
N ARG A 485 31.63 17.44 -33.05
CA ARG A 485 31.48 17.33 -31.59
C ARG A 485 30.97 18.62 -30.95
N ARG A 486 31.53 19.79 -31.33
CA ARG A 486 31.10 21.10 -30.82
C ARG A 486 29.64 21.43 -31.15
N LYS A 487 29.04 20.80 -32.16
CA LYS A 487 27.63 20.97 -32.49
C LYS A 487 26.74 19.91 -31.83
N ILE A 488 27.18 18.65 -31.73
CA ILE A 488 26.38 17.56 -31.22
C ILE A 488 26.29 17.56 -29.69
N LYS A 489 27.40 17.81 -28.98
CA LYS A 489 27.40 17.83 -27.49
C LYS A 489 26.35 18.79 -26.92
N PRO A 490 26.24 20.06 -27.33
CA PRO A 490 25.18 20.93 -26.83
C PRO A 490 23.76 20.46 -27.16
N VAL A 491 23.56 19.79 -28.31
CA VAL A 491 22.23 19.24 -28.64
C VAL A 491 21.83 18.14 -27.67
N ILE A 492 22.74 17.25 -27.31
CA ILE A 492 22.48 16.18 -26.34
C ILE A 492 22.28 16.79 -24.94
N GLU A 493 23.06 17.79 -24.53
CA GLU A 493 22.89 18.51 -23.27
C GLU A 493 21.54 19.24 -23.20
N LEU A 494 21.05 19.79 -24.32
CA LEU A 494 19.70 20.39 -24.37
C LEU A 494 18.58 19.37 -24.14
N MET A 495 18.79 18.09 -24.51
CA MET A 495 17.80 17.04 -24.20
C MET A 495 17.65 16.82 -22.69
N GLU A 496 18.68 17.08 -21.88
CA GLU A 496 18.58 17.00 -20.42
C GLU A 496 17.65 18.08 -19.82
N ALA A 497 17.51 19.22 -20.52
CA ALA A 497 16.64 20.31 -20.11
C ALA A 497 15.15 20.09 -20.44
N LEU A 498 14.80 19.01 -21.18
CA LEU A 498 13.40 18.69 -21.46
C LEU A 498 12.67 18.31 -20.17
N PRO A 499 11.49 18.93 -19.90
CA PRO A 499 10.70 18.57 -18.73
C PRO A 499 10.23 17.10 -18.81
N THR A 500 10.49 16.32 -17.75
CA THR A 500 10.12 14.90 -17.69
C THR A 500 8.61 14.68 -17.79
N VAL A 501 7.80 15.66 -17.35
CA VAL A 501 6.34 15.66 -17.50
C VAL A 501 5.93 15.56 -18.98
N ILE A 502 6.58 16.34 -19.85
CA ILE A 502 6.29 16.31 -21.31
C ILE A 502 6.67 14.95 -21.89
N LEU A 503 7.83 14.42 -21.49
CA LEU A 503 8.26 13.09 -21.92
C LEU A 503 7.30 11.99 -21.45
N GLY A 504 6.81 12.06 -20.23
CA GLY A 504 5.81 11.13 -19.68
C GLY A 504 4.48 11.21 -20.43
N PHE A 505 4.03 12.44 -20.70
CA PHE A 505 2.80 12.68 -21.47
C PHE A 505 2.90 12.10 -22.89
N LEU A 506 3.99 12.38 -23.60
CA LEU A 506 4.24 11.82 -24.94
C LEU A 506 4.37 10.30 -24.89
N ALA A 507 5.02 9.76 -23.89
CA ALA A 507 5.17 8.31 -23.73
C ALA A 507 3.81 7.63 -23.50
N GLY A 508 2.97 8.15 -22.62
CA GLY A 508 1.69 7.54 -22.27
C GLY A 508 0.59 7.72 -23.31
N LEU A 509 0.54 8.86 -24.01
CA LEU A 509 -0.55 9.16 -24.96
C LEU A 509 -0.22 8.89 -26.42
N PHE A 510 1.05 8.96 -26.83
CA PHE A 510 1.44 8.77 -28.21
C PHE A 510 2.30 7.52 -28.42
N PHE A 511 3.33 7.39 -27.59
CA PHE A 511 4.30 6.31 -27.79
C PHE A 511 3.75 4.94 -27.38
N ALA A 512 2.98 4.85 -26.30
CA ALA A 512 2.39 3.59 -25.85
C ALA A 512 1.39 3.03 -26.86
N PRO A 513 0.38 3.78 -27.38
CA PRO A 513 -0.49 3.30 -28.44
C PRO A 513 0.26 2.96 -29.73
N PHE A 514 1.23 3.81 -30.13
CA PHE A 514 2.05 3.54 -31.29
C PHE A 514 2.83 2.22 -31.21
N MET A 515 3.43 1.95 -30.04
CA MET A 515 4.13 0.68 -29.81
C MET A 515 3.20 -0.52 -29.80
N GLU A 516 2.01 -0.38 -29.22
CA GLU A 516 0.99 -1.42 -29.21
C GLU A 516 0.57 -1.80 -30.63
N GLU A 517 0.31 -0.79 -31.50
CA GLU A 517 -0.09 -1.00 -32.90
C GLU A 517 1.04 -1.52 -33.77
N ASN A 518 2.31 -1.20 -33.44
CA ASN A 518 3.49 -1.53 -34.26
C ASN A 518 4.51 -2.38 -33.49
N LEU A 519 4.05 -3.34 -32.72
CA LEU A 519 4.90 -4.14 -31.85
C LEU A 519 5.94 -4.95 -32.64
N ALA A 520 5.54 -5.58 -33.77
CA ALA A 520 6.42 -6.31 -34.67
C ALA A 520 7.51 -5.40 -35.26
N ALA A 521 7.15 -4.17 -35.65
CA ALA A 521 8.13 -3.19 -36.12
C ALA A 521 9.11 -2.81 -35.04
N THR A 522 8.64 -2.60 -33.81
CA THR A 522 9.48 -2.22 -32.65
C THR A 522 10.57 -3.26 -32.37
N PHE A 523 10.21 -4.55 -32.35
CA PHE A 523 11.18 -5.62 -32.18
C PHE A 523 12.08 -5.79 -33.40
N SER A 524 11.53 -5.61 -34.59
CA SER A 524 12.32 -5.66 -35.84
C SER A 524 13.38 -4.55 -35.85
N ILE A 525 13.03 -3.32 -35.45
CA ILE A 525 13.98 -2.19 -35.34
C ILE A 525 15.13 -2.52 -34.41
N LEU A 526 14.86 -3.12 -33.24
CA LEU A 526 15.91 -3.49 -32.28
C LEU A 526 16.96 -4.45 -32.87
N VAL A 527 16.57 -5.31 -33.82
CA VAL A 527 17.46 -6.26 -34.48
C VAL A 527 18.05 -5.70 -35.77
N VAL A 528 17.20 -5.14 -36.63
CA VAL A 528 17.59 -4.70 -37.95
C VAL A 528 18.47 -3.45 -37.95
N LEU A 529 18.25 -2.55 -36.99
CA LEU A 529 19.00 -1.29 -36.95
C LEU A 529 20.48 -1.49 -36.65
N PRO A 530 20.90 -2.23 -35.58
CA PRO A 530 22.31 -2.53 -35.35
C PRO A 530 22.96 -3.27 -36.50
N VAL A 531 22.28 -4.29 -37.07
CA VAL A 531 22.79 -5.06 -38.19
C VAL A 531 22.92 -4.19 -39.43
N GLY A 532 21.94 -3.33 -39.70
CA GLY A 532 21.95 -2.40 -40.84
C GLY A 532 23.06 -1.35 -40.73
N ILE A 533 23.32 -0.82 -39.53
CA ILE A 533 24.45 0.09 -39.28
C ILE A 533 25.79 -0.62 -39.55
N LEU A 534 25.98 -1.85 -39.08
CA LEU A 534 27.19 -2.64 -39.33
C LEU A 534 27.35 -2.94 -40.82
N LEU A 535 26.27 -3.30 -41.48
CA LEU A 535 26.27 -3.54 -42.94
C LEU A 535 26.64 -2.28 -43.69
N PHE A 536 26.04 -1.13 -43.33
CA PHE A 536 26.38 0.15 -43.92
C PHE A 536 27.86 0.49 -43.71
N ALA A 537 28.38 0.33 -42.49
CA ALA A 537 29.79 0.58 -42.18
C ALA A 537 30.71 -0.35 -43.02
N TYR A 538 30.35 -1.62 -43.16
CA TYR A 538 31.07 -2.57 -44.00
C TYR A 538 31.04 -2.16 -45.48
N LEU A 539 29.88 -1.84 -46.04
CA LEU A 539 29.74 -1.35 -47.40
C LEU A 539 30.52 -0.06 -47.63
N TRP A 540 30.45 0.87 -46.68
CA TRP A 540 31.25 2.13 -46.70
C TRP A 540 32.75 1.86 -46.77
N SER A 541 33.24 0.86 -46.03
CA SER A 541 34.66 0.48 -46.03
C SER A 541 35.14 -0.13 -47.38
N ARG A 542 34.21 -0.62 -48.20
CA ARG A 542 34.51 -1.21 -49.53
C ARG A 542 34.38 -0.23 -50.69
N LEU A 543 33.94 1.03 -50.40
CA LEU A 543 33.81 2.02 -51.44
C LEU A 543 35.17 2.48 -51.99
N PRO A 544 35.24 2.78 -53.35
CA PRO A 544 36.47 3.34 -53.95
C PRO A 544 36.85 4.65 -53.24
N GLN A 545 38.14 4.90 -53.08
CA GLN A 545 38.69 6.11 -52.44
C GLN A 545 38.10 7.43 -52.97
N LYS A 546 37.77 7.50 -54.29
CA LYS A 546 37.16 8.66 -54.89
C LYS A 546 35.81 9.05 -54.32
N VAL A 547 35.03 8.08 -53.80
CA VAL A 547 33.71 8.32 -53.21
C VAL A 547 33.86 8.59 -51.71
N SER A 548 34.77 7.90 -51.02
CA SER A 548 34.99 8.11 -49.57
C SER A 548 35.58 9.49 -49.28
N TRP A 549 36.31 10.11 -50.21
CA TRP A 549 36.87 11.46 -50.08
C TRP A 549 35.82 12.59 -50.16
N LEU A 550 34.63 12.33 -50.63
CA LEU A 550 33.54 13.29 -50.62
C LEU A 550 33.08 13.67 -49.24
N VAL A 551 33.34 12.82 -48.24
CA VAL A 551 32.97 13.04 -46.84
C VAL A 551 34.24 13.23 -46.04
N PRO A 552 34.43 14.38 -45.35
CA PRO A 552 35.58 14.60 -44.48
C PRO A 552 35.66 13.54 -43.39
N GLU A 553 36.86 13.15 -42.96
CA GLU A 553 37.06 12.21 -41.89
C GLU A 553 36.35 12.65 -40.59
N GLY A 554 35.62 11.76 -39.93
CA GLY A 554 34.85 12.00 -38.71
C GLY A 554 33.47 12.64 -38.91
N TRP A 555 33.01 12.84 -40.20
CA TRP A 555 31.65 13.30 -40.50
C TRP A 555 30.73 12.19 -40.99
N GLN A 556 31.22 10.95 -41.13
CA GLN A 556 30.48 9.77 -41.53
C GLN A 556 29.16 9.53 -40.76
N PRO A 557 29.03 9.86 -39.44
CA PRO A 557 27.79 9.69 -38.72
C PRO A 557 26.58 10.45 -39.30
N LEU A 558 26.81 11.57 -39.94
CA LEU A 558 25.70 12.28 -40.62
C LEU A 558 25.06 11.46 -41.73
N LEU A 559 25.83 10.58 -42.40
CA LEU A 559 25.31 9.66 -43.41
C LEU A 559 24.51 8.51 -42.79
N LEU A 560 24.69 8.19 -41.52
CA LEU A 560 23.87 7.19 -40.84
C LEU A 560 22.44 7.67 -40.62
N ILE A 561 22.19 8.97 -40.49
CA ILE A 561 20.85 9.51 -40.26
C ILE A 561 19.84 9.04 -41.33
N PRO A 562 20.07 9.26 -42.65
CA PRO A 562 19.14 8.78 -43.67
C PRO A 562 19.05 7.23 -43.70
N VAL A 563 20.14 6.53 -43.36
CA VAL A 563 20.11 5.06 -43.32
C VAL A 563 19.23 4.57 -42.14
N ILE A 564 19.36 5.18 -40.98
CA ILE A 564 18.54 4.85 -39.80
C ILE A 564 17.06 5.11 -40.12
N VAL A 565 16.74 6.28 -40.68
CA VAL A 565 15.38 6.64 -41.05
C VAL A 565 14.80 5.64 -42.08
N LEU A 566 15.60 5.27 -43.08
CA LEU A 566 15.19 4.28 -44.13
C LEU A 566 14.94 2.89 -43.49
N LEU A 567 15.84 2.42 -42.62
CA LEU A 567 15.68 1.13 -41.95
C LEU A 567 14.46 1.11 -41.01
N ALA A 568 14.25 2.18 -40.23
CA ALA A 568 13.08 2.32 -39.38
C ALA A 568 11.78 2.33 -40.21
N TRP A 569 11.76 3.10 -41.29
CA TRP A 569 10.61 3.12 -42.23
C TRP A 569 10.36 1.75 -42.81
N LEU A 570 11.42 1.04 -43.25
CA LEU A 570 11.31 -0.32 -43.81
C LEU A 570 10.72 -1.31 -42.78
N CYS A 571 11.16 -1.26 -41.52
CA CYS A 571 10.61 -2.10 -40.44
C CYS A 571 9.13 -1.80 -40.18
N LEU A 572 8.72 -0.53 -40.20
CA LEU A 572 7.31 -0.14 -40.09
C LEU A 572 6.47 -0.60 -41.27
N ALA A 573 6.98 -0.44 -42.49
CA ALA A 573 6.29 -0.87 -43.73
C ALA A 573 6.16 -2.41 -43.81
N LEU A 574 7.12 -3.16 -43.27
CA LEU A 574 7.10 -4.62 -43.23
C LEU A 574 6.36 -5.22 -42.05
N SER A 575 6.00 -4.41 -41.03
CA SER A 575 5.33 -4.87 -39.81
C SER A 575 4.08 -5.72 -40.09
N PRO A 576 3.13 -5.30 -40.96
CA PRO A 576 1.96 -6.11 -41.23
C PRO A 576 2.30 -7.45 -41.90
N VAL A 577 3.34 -7.47 -42.73
CA VAL A 577 3.81 -8.71 -43.40
C VAL A 577 4.41 -9.68 -42.42
N ILE A 578 5.19 -9.16 -41.46
CA ILE A 578 5.79 -9.96 -40.37
C ILE A 578 4.69 -10.52 -39.45
N GLU A 579 3.72 -9.70 -39.07
CA GLU A 579 2.58 -10.13 -38.26
C GLU A 579 1.77 -11.23 -38.93
N LEU A 580 1.46 -11.06 -40.23
CA LEU A 580 0.71 -12.06 -40.98
C LEU A 580 1.49 -13.36 -41.16
N SER A 581 2.82 -13.28 -41.34
CA SER A 581 3.64 -14.46 -41.64
C SER A 581 4.03 -15.29 -40.43
N PHE A 582 4.16 -14.69 -39.24
CA PHE A 582 4.71 -15.33 -38.04
C PHE A 582 3.76 -15.33 -36.84
N PHE A 583 2.73 -14.49 -36.81
CA PHE A 583 1.89 -14.24 -35.66
C PHE A 583 0.38 -14.21 -35.97
N ASP A 584 -0.06 -14.90 -37.02
CA ASP A 584 -1.47 -14.98 -37.45
C ASP A 584 -2.16 -13.61 -37.60
N GLY A 585 -1.38 -12.58 -37.93
CA GLY A 585 -1.88 -11.22 -38.13
C GLY A 585 -2.06 -10.39 -36.89
N ASN A 586 -1.74 -10.92 -35.69
CA ASN A 586 -1.86 -10.20 -34.42
C ASN A 586 -0.83 -10.68 -33.40
N ILE A 587 0.32 -10.04 -33.36
CA ILE A 587 1.41 -10.38 -32.39
C ILE A 587 0.97 -10.25 -30.90
N ARG A 588 0.11 -9.29 -30.60
CA ARG A 588 -0.42 -9.10 -29.23
C ARG A 588 -1.31 -10.28 -28.84
N GLY A 589 -2.23 -10.67 -29.70
CA GLY A 589 -3.08 -11.86 -29.50
C GLY A 589 -2.24 -13.12 -29.31
N TRP A 590 -1.20 -13.29 -30.12
CA TRP A 590 -0.26 -14.40 -29.99
C TRP A 590 0.48 -14.41 -28.65
N ILE A 591 0.98 -13.23 -28.17
CA ILE A 591 1.63 -13.11 -26.85
C ILE A 591 0.66 -13.47 -25.74
N THR A 592 -0.60 -13.03 -25.81
CA THR A 592 -1.57 -13.21 -24.73
C THR A 592 -2.16 -14.64 -24.73
N ASN A 593 -2.54 -15.16 -25.90
CA ASN A 593 -3.27 -16.43 -26.02
C ASN A 593 -2.34 -17.65 -26.09
N ASP A 594 -1.24 -17.55 -26.86
CA ASP A 594 -0.34 -18.68 -27.10
C ASP A 594 0.80 -18.75 -26.09
N LEU A 595 1.37 -17.59 -25.69
CA LEU A 595 2.41 -17.54 -24.66
C LEU A 595 1.85 -17.39 -23.25
N GLY A 596 0.57 -17.02 -23.08
CA GLY A 596 -0.04 -16.78 -21.78
C GLY A 596 0.53 -15.58 -21.04
N ILE A 597 1.16 -14.64 -21.76
CA ILE A 597 1.80 -13.45 -21.19
C ILE A 597 0.81 -12.28 -21.26
N THR A 598 0.48 -11.69 -20.11
CA THR A 598 -0.37 -10.50 -20.05
C THR A 598 0.28 -9.31 -20.75
N PHE A 599 -0.53 -8.53 -21.47
CA PHE A 599 -0.07 -7.36 -22.21
C PHE A 599 -0.91 -6.13 -21.89
N ASP A 600 -0.28 -5.13 -21.29
CA ASP A 600 -0.85 -3.80 -21.05
C ASP A 600 -0.29 -2.80 -22.06
N GLN A 601 -1.12 -1.87 -22.52
CA GLN A 601 -0.69 -0.79 -23.39
C GLN A 601 0.40 0.08 -22.75
N ARG A 602 0.21 0.43 -21.46
CA ARG A 602 1.16 1.21 -20.66
C ARG A 602 1.98 0.24 -19.81
N ASN A 603 3.17 -0.08 -20.24
CA ASN A 603 3.97 -1.16 -19.71
C ASN A 603 5.43 -0.78 -19.47
N ALA A 604 6.21 -1.73 -18.94
CA ALA A 604 7.61 -1.53 -18.63
C ALA A 604 8.49 -1.25 -19.86
N LEU A 605 8.12 -1.74 -21.02
CA LEU A 605 8.83 -1.48 -22.28
C LEU A 605 8.74 -0.01 -22.67
N VAL A 606 7.52 0.56 -22.63
CA VAL A 606 7.27 1.99 -22.89
C VAL A 606 8.07 2.88 -21.94
N VAL A 607 8.04 2.54 -20.65
CA VAL A 607 8.80 3.27 -19.63
C VAL A 607 10.29 3.12 -19.82
N GLY A 608 10.77 1.92 -20.13
CA GLY A 608 12.18 1.67 -20.43
C GLY A 608 12.71 2.57 -21.52
N PHE A 609 11.96 2.74 -22.61
CA PHE A 609 12.32 3.68 -23.68
C PHE A 609 12.25 5.14 -23.24
N ALA A 610 11.12 5.57 -22.68
CA ALA A 610 10.90 6.99 -22.36
C ALA A 610 11.86 7.48 -21.24
N MET A 611 12.00 6.70 -20.17
CA MET A 611 12.90 7.02 -19.07
C MET A 611 14.35 6.80 -19.48
N GLY A 612 14.65 5.78 -20.30
CA GLY A 612 15.95 5.59 -20.90
C GLY A 612 16.38 6.80 -21.69
N PHE A 613 15.50 7.34 -22.55
CA PHE A 613 15.75 8.56 -23.31
C PHE A 613 16.04 9.77 -22.43
N ALA A 614 15.33 9.93 -21.30
CA ALA A 614 15.55 11.01 -20.33
C ALA A 614 16.90 10.90 -19.59
N VAL A 615 17.41 9.67 -19.37
CA VAL A 615 18.63 9.42 -18.61
C VAL A 615 19.87 9.39 -19.49
N ILE A 616 19.75 9.08 -20.78
CA ILE A 616 20.87 9.03 -21.76
C ILE A 616 21.75 10.30 -21.71
N PRO A 617 21.22 11.53 -21.74
CA PRO A 617 22.07 12.74 -21.76
C PRO A 617 23.01 12.84 -20.56
N THR A 618 22.51 12.53 -19.37
CA THR A 618 23.29 12.56 -18.13
C THR A 618 24.44 11.57 -18.17
N ILE A 619 24.17 10.30 -18.53
CA ILE A 619 25.20 9.26 -18.64
C ILE A 619 26.18 9.60 -19.75
N PHE A 620 25.69 10.05 -20.89
CA PHE A 620 26.49 10.45 -22.04
C PHE A 620 27.47 11.56 -21.69
N SER A 621 26.99 12.70 -21.14
CA SER A 621 27.83 13.86 -20.85
C SER A 621 28.95 13.55 -19.86
N ILE A 622 28.64 12.86 -18.76
CA ILE A 622 29.64 12.50 -17.76
C ILE A 622 30.63 11.47 -18.32
N THR A 623 30.18 10.51 -19.11
CA THR A 623 31.05 9.51 -19.75
C THR A 623 31.96 10.15 -20.81
N GLU A 624 31.43 11.06 -21.61
CA GLU A 624 32.16 11.78 -22.62
C GLU A 624 33.26 12.65 -22.01
N ASP A 625 32.94 13.38 -20.92
CA ASP A 625 33.92 14.18 -20.18
C ASP A 625 35.01 13.29 -19.52
N ALA A 626 34.64 12.14 -18.98
CA ALA A 626 35.60 11.16 -18.41
C ALA A 626 36.58 10.64 -19.47
N ILE A 627 36.09 10.30 -20.66
CA ILE A 627 36.95 9.81 -21.77
C ILE A 627 37.84 10.95 -22.30
N PHE A 628 37.28 12.15 -22.44
CA PHE A 628 38.01 13.30 -22.94
C PHE A 628 39.10 13.80 -22.00
N SER A 629 38.93 13.59 -20.69
CA SER A 629 39.92 13.96 -19.66
C SER A 629 41.15 13.06 -19.60
N VAL A 630 41.17 11.92 -20.33
CA VAL A 630 42.35 11.04 -20.41
C VAL A 630 43.55 11.79 -21.01
N PRO A 631 44.71 11.79 -20.36
CA PRO A 631 45.90 12.53 -20.83
C PRO A 631 46.29 12.11 -22.27
N LYS A 632 46.44 13.13 -23.15
CA LYS A 632 46.85 12.88 -24.54
C LYS A 632 48.18 12.20 -24.66
N SER A 633 49.09 12.32 -23.69
CA SER A 633 50.39 11.62 -23.65
C SER A 633 50.23 10.10 -23.66
N LEU A 634 49.21 9.55 -22.95
CA LEU A 634 48.93 8.13 -22.92
C LEU A 634 48.41 7.63 -24.28
N THR A 635 47.47 8.35 -24.88
CA THR A 635 46.91 7.98 -26.18
C THR A 635 47.94 8.10 -27.32
N GLN A 636 48.75 9.18 -27.36
CA GLN A 636 49.80 9.38 -28.33
C GLN A 636 50.96 8.39 -28.14
N GLY A 637 51.32 8.09 -26.90
CA GLY A 637 52.32 7.09 -26.58
C GLY A 637 51.94 5.69 -27.09
N SER A 638 50.70 5.28 -26.87
CA SER A 638 50.17 4.02 -27.38
C SER A 638 50.18 3.94 -28.92
N LEU A 639 49.75 4.99 -29.59
CA LEU A 639 49.77 5.08 -31.05
C LEU A 639 51.22 5.07 -31.61
N ALA A 640 52.16 5.77 -30.95
CA ALA A 640 53.59 5.77 -31.32
C ALA A 640 54.24 4.41 -31.22
N LEU A 641 53.76 3.54 -30.31
CA LEU A 641 54.18 2.13 -30.21
C LEU A 641 53.54 1.22 -31.24
N GLY A 642 52.73 1.75 -32.17
CA GLY A 642 52.11 1.00 -33.27
C GLY A 642 50.74 0.39 -32.94
N ALA A 643 50.10 0.76 -31.82
CA ALA A 643 48.75 0.33 -31.52
C ALA A 643 47.74 1.02 -32.46
N THR A 644 46.66 0.32 -32.84
CA THR A 644 45.55 0.93 -33.60
C THR A 644 44.72 1.81 -32.69
N TYR A 645 43.90 2.73 -33.28
CA TYR A 645 42.96 3.56 -32.53
C TYR A 645 42.02 2.74 -31.66
N TRP A 646 41.54 1.57 -32.16
CA TRP A 646 40.68 0.66 -31.41
C TRP A 646 41.43 0.01 -30.21
N GLN A 647 42.66 -0.45 -30.44
CA GLN A 647 43.48 -1.01 -29.36
C GLN A 647 43.80 0.03 -28.26
N THR A 648 44.15 1.25 -28.67
CA THR A 648 44.36 2.36 -27.74
C THR A 648 43.11 2.68 -26.95
N MET A 649 41.95 2.74 -27.61
CA MET A 649 40.70 3.01 -26.95
C MET A 649 40.32 1.94 -25.92
N THR A 650 40.38 0.64 -26.31
CA THR A 650 39.95 -0.46 -25.44
C THR A 650 40.92 -0.79 -24.32
N ARG A 651 42.26 -0.62 -24.55
CA ARG A 651 43.28 -1.03 -23.60
C ARG A 651 43.89 0.10 -22.77
N VAL A 652 43.73 1.36 -23.20
CA VAL A 652 44.32 2.53 -22.52
C VAL A 652 43.24 3.48 -22.06
N VAL A 653 42.38 3.96 -23.01
CA VAL A 653 41.40 5.01 -22.72
C VAL A 653 40.26 4.52 -21.80
N LEU A 654 39.61 3.42 -22.13
CA LEU A 654 38.52 2.86 -21.34
C LEU A 654 38.91 2.48 -19.91
N PRO A 655 40.01 1.75 -19.69
CA PRO A 655 40.44 1.45 -18.32
C PRO A 655 40.76 2.71 -17.51
N THR A 656 41.40 3.72 -18.12
CA THR A 656 41.71 4.99 -17.46
C THR A 656 40.45 5.82 -17.16
N ALA A 657 39.47 5.83 -18.06
CA ALA A 657 38.20 6.53 -17.90
C ALA A 657 37.16 5.76 -17.06
N SER A 658 37.40 4.48 -16.75
CA SER A 658 36.41 3.59 -16.11
C SER A 658 35.83 4.12 -14.79
N PRO A 659 36.55 4.83 -13.89
CA PRO A 659 35.96 5.42 -12.70
C PRO A 659 34.91 6.47 -13.02
N GLY A 660 35.14 7.27 -14.06
CA GLY A 660 34.19 8.30 -14.52
C GLY A 660 32.97 7.68 -15.22
N ILE A 661 33.17 6.66 -16.06
CA ILE A 661 32.08 5.92 -16.72
C ILE A 661 31.19 5.24 -15.67
N PHE A 662 31.77 4.59 -14.68
CA PHE A 662 31.01 3.99 -13.58
C PHE A 662 30.20 5.05 -12.81
N SER A 663 30.80 6.20 -12.50
CA SER A 663 30.11 7.30 -11.85
C SER A 663 28.92 7.81 -12.68
N ALA A 664 29.08 7.91 -14.00
CA ALA A 664 28.01 8.30 -14.92
C ALA A 664 26.80 7.35 -14.86
N VAL A 665 27.06 6.05 -14.90
CA VAL A 665 26.03 5.00 -14.80
C VAL A 665 25.30 5.08 -13.47
N MET A 666 26.03 5.25 -12.37
CA MET A 666 25.41 5.33 -11.03
C MET A 666 24.58 6.60 -10.82
N ILE A 667 25.01 7.74 -11.34
CA ILE A 667 24.23 8.98 -11.31
C ILE A 667 22.97 8.81 -12.16
N GLY A 668 23.07 8.21 -13.34
CA GLY A 668 21.94 7.86 -14.19
C GLY A 668 20.95 6.94 -13.49
N MET A 669 21.44 5.92 -12.77
CA MET A 669 20.60 5.01 -11.98
C MET A 669 19.89 5.74 -10.84
N GLY A 670 20.58 6.61 -10.11
CA GLY A 670 19.97 7.43 -9.07
C GLY A 670 18.84 8.32 -9.60
N ARG A 671 19.01 8.90 -10.80
CA ARG A 671 17.97 9.66 -11.50
C ARG A 671 16.80 8.77 -11.91
N ALA A 672 17.07 7.58 -12.47
CA ALA A 672 16.04 6.63 -12.87
C ALA A 672 15.18 6.14 -11.70
N VAL A 673 15.78 5.87 -10.54
CA VAL A 673 15.06 5.45 -9.32
C VAL A 673 14.15 6.56 -8.77
N GLY A 674 14.58 7.81 -8.89
CA GLY A 674 13.81 8.98 -8.43
C GLY A 674 12.80 9.51 -9.46
N GLU A 675 12.72 8.94 -10.67
CA GLU A 675 11.82 9.43 -11.73
C GLU A 675 10.36 9.19 -11.36
N THR A 676 9.58 10.26 -11.39
CA THR A 676 8.20 10.26 -10.92
C THR A 676 7.21 10.36 -12.09
N MET A 677 7.37 11.40 -12.92
CA MET A 677 6.32 11.80 -13.86
C MET A 677 6.27 10.91 -15.11
N ILE A 678 7.42 10.46 -15.61
CA ILE A 678 7.44 9.52 -16.74
C ILE A 678 6.79 8.20 -16.33
N VAL A 679 7.14 7.69 -15.16
CA VAL A 679 6.57 6.45 -14.64
C VAL A 679 5.07 6.60 -14.43
N LEU A 680 4.63 7.65 -13.73
CA LEU A 680 3.21 7.88 -13.44
C LEU A 680 2.34 7.88 -14.70
N MET A 681 2.82 8.50 -15.79
CA MET A 681 2.03 8.67 -17.00
C MET A 681 2.11 7.49 -17.98
N ALA A 682 3.21 6.73 -17.93
CA ALA A 682 3.51 5.71 -18.94
C ALA A 682 3.32 4.26 -18.48
N THR A 683 3.00 3.99 -17.19
CA THR A 683 2.92 2.61 -16.65
C THR A 683 1.54 2.09 -16.29
N GLY A 684 0.47 2.84 -16.42
CA GLY A 684 -0.85 2.41 -15.93
C GLY A 684 -0.99 2.41 -14.40
N ASN A 685 0.10 2.60 -13.63
CA ASN A 685 0.13 2.83 -12.19
C ASN A 685 -0.47 1.68 -11.33
N THR A 686 -0.30 0.42 -11.74
CA THR A 686 -0.80 -0.77 -11.06
C THR A 686 0.32 -1.42 -10.23
N PRO A 687 0.13 -1.73 -8.93
CA PRO A 687 1.17 -2.28 -8.07
C PRO A 687 1.32 -3.80 -8.25
N ILE A 688 1.83 -4.23 -9.42
CA ILE A 688 2.03 -5.64 -9.78
C ILE A 688 3.49 -6.04 -9.54
N MET A 689 3.72 -7.24 -9.03
CA MET A 689 5.03 -7.84 -8.80
C MET A 689 5.36 -8.90 -9.84
N ASP A 690 5.57 -8.48 -11.08
CA ASP A 690 6.00 -9.33 -12.17
C ASP A 690 7.17 -8.70 -12.92
N PHE A 691 8.10 -9.54 -13.43
CA PHE A 691 9.17 -9.12 -14.34
C PHE A 691 8.72 -9.00 -15.81
N ASN A 692 7.46 -9.30 -16.10
CA ASN A 692 6.93 -9.16 -17.43
C ASN A 692 7.15 -7.73 -17.97
N ILE A 693 7.79 -7.63 -19.14
CA ILE A 693 8.10 -6.35 -19.79
C ILE A 693 6.84 -5.67 -20.34
N PHE A 694 5.79 -6.44 -20.59
CA PHE A 694 4.52 -5.97 -21.15
C PHE A 694 3.49 -5.59 -20.08
N GLU A 695 3.83 -5.71 -18.81
CA GLU A 695 2.98 -5.25 -17.70
C GLU A 695 3.47 -3.93 -17.12
N GLY A 696 2.48 -3.16 -16.63
CA GLY A 696 2.72 -1.93 -15.90
C GLY A 696 3.38 -2.14 -14.55
N MET A 697 3.56 -1.05 -13.83
CA MET A 697 4.08 -1.05 -12.46
C MET A 697 3.70 0.24 -11.73
N ARG A 698 3.76 0.21 -10.41
CA ARG A 698 3.65 1.40 -9.57
C ARG A 698 4.94 1.59 -8.79
N THR A 699 5.52 2.78 -8.82
CA THR A 699 6.77 3.08 -8.10
C THR A 699 6.50 3.86 -6.83
N LEU A 700 7.44 3.83 -5.87
CA LEU A 700 7.37 4.62 -4.64
C LEU A 700 7.18 6.11 -4.94
N ALA A 701 7.98 6.67 -5.87
CA ALA A 701 7.91 8.08 -6.23
C ALA A 701 6.58 8.47 -6.88
N ALA A 702 6.07 7.65 -7.82
CA ALA A 702 4.77 7.89 -8.47
C ALA A 702 3.62 7.77 -7.47
N ASN A 703 3.68 6.80 -6.56
CA ASN A 703 2.69 6.62 -5.50
C ASN A 703 2.61 7.85 -4.59
N LEU A 704 3.75 8.36 -4.14
CA LEU A 704 3.83 9.58 -3.33
C LEU A 704 3.20 10.80 -4.02
N ALA A 705 3.49 10.99 -5.31
CA ALA A 705 2.96 12.12 -6.08
C ALA A 705 1.43 12.11 -6.20
N VAL A 706 0.83 10.93 -6.26
CA VAL A 706 -0.63 10.77 -6.38
C VAL A 706 -1.32 10.84 -5.02
N GLU A 707 -0.84 10.09 -4.05
CA GLU A 707 -1.61 9.84 -2.82
C GLU A 707 -1.34 10.81 -1.67
N VAL A 708 -0.15 11.46 -1.60
CA VAL A 708 0.13 12.42 -0.53
C VAL A 708 -0.85 13.61 -0.52
N PRO A 709 -1.20 14.22 -1.68
CA PRO A 709 -2.16 15.32 -1.70
C PRO A 709 -3.58 14.93 -1.27
N GLU A 710 -3.94 13.64 -1.38
CA GLU A 710 -5.28 13.12 -1.07
C GLU A 710 -5.36 12.54 0.35
N SER A 711 -4.22 12.34 1.02
CA SER A 711 -4.17 11.73 2.35
C SER A 711 -4.44 12.73 3.46
N ALA A 712 -5.22 12.35 4.47
CA ALA A 712 -5.45 13.16 5.66
C ALA A 712 -4.18 13.23 6.52
N VAL A 713 -3.73 14.43 6.86
CA VAL A 713 -2.54 14.65 7.69
C VAL A 713 -2.66 13.90 9.02
N GLY A 714 -1.62 13.16 9.40
CA GLY A 714 -1.57 12.37 10.62
C GLY A 714 -2.26 10.99 10.54
N SER A 715 -2.97 10.67 9.46
CA SER A 715 -3.55 9.33 9.25
C SER A 715 -2.46 8.26 9.04
N SER A 716 -2.82 6.99 9.22
CA SER A 716 -1.91 5.87 8.91
C SER A 716 -1.47 5.88 7.45
N HIS A 717 -2.39 6.18 6.52
CA HIS A 717 -2.09 6.33 5.10
C HIS A 717 -1.01 7.40 4.87
N TYR A 718 -1.20 8.62 5.41
CA TYR A 718 -0.23 9.70 5.33
C TYR A 718 1.15 9.29 5.84
N ARG A 719 1.20 8.70 7.03
CA ARG A 719 2.47 8.29 7.66
C ARG A 719 3.16 7.14 6.92
N VAL A 720 2.41 6.19 6.35
CA VAL A 720 2.98 5.11 5.51
C VAL A 720 3.52 5.66 4.20
N LEU A 721 2.92 6.70 3.62
CA LEU A 721 3.50 7.41 2.47
C LEU A 721 4.81 8.08 2.85
N PHE A 722 4.92 8.71 4.03
CA PHE A 722 6.19 9.24 4.53
C PHE A 722 7.22 8.14 4.79
N LEU A 723 6.80 6.96 5.24
CA LEU A 723 7.66 5.78 5.32
C LEU A 723 8.16 5.36 3.91
N ALA A 724 7.29 5.37 2.91
CA ALA A 724 7.69 5.10 1.52
C ALA A 724 8.74 6.13 1.01
N ALA A 725 8.55 7.42 1.33
CA ALA A 725 9.52 8.47 1.04
C ALA A 725 10.86 8.24 1.77
N PHE A 726 10.81 7.84 3.03
CA PHE A 726 11.98 7.51 3.83
C PHE A 726 12.74 6.29 3.28
N VAL A 727 12.01 5.24 2.89
CA VAL A 727 12.59 4.05 2.23
C VAL A 727 13.29 4.44 0.92
N LEU A 728 12.65 5.27 0.08
CA LEU A 728 13.24 5.76 -1.16
C LEU A 728 14.50 6.61 -0.90
N PHE A 729 14.47 7.47 0.13
CA PHE A 729 15.62 8.27 0.55
C PHE A 729 16.78 7.38 1.00
N ILE A 730 16.55 6.41 1.88
CA ILE A 730 17.59 5.48 2.34
C ILE A 730 18.13 4.64 1.18
N PHE A 731 17.27 4.15 0.29
CA PHE A 731 17.69 3.38 -0.89
C PHE A 731 18.63 4.19 -1.78
N THR A 732 18.25 5.43 -2.12
CA THR A 732 19.09 6.32 -2.95
C THR A 732 20.39 6.68 -2.24
N PHE A 733 20.36 6.92 -0.93
CA PHE A 733 21.56 7.19 -0.13
C PHE A 733 22.52 5.99 -0.13
N VAL A 734 22.03 4.78 0.07
CA VAL A 734 22.84 3.55 0.06
C VAL A 734 23.45 3.32 -1.31
N VAL A 735 22.66 3.43 -2.37
CA VAL A 735 23.15 3.28 -3.76
C VAL A 735 24.26 4.29 -4.08
N ASN A 736 24.05 5.56 -3.74
CA ASN A 736 25.03 6.61 -3.96
C ASN A 736 26.31 6.40 -3.13
N THR A 737 26.18 5.91 -1.90
CA THR A 737 27.34 5.59 -1.03
C THR A 737 28.16 4.44 -1.59
N ILE A 738 27.50 3.37 -2.07
CA ILE A 738 28.16 2.24 -2.75
C ILE A 738 28.88 2.74 -4.00
N ALA A 739 28.18 3.56 -4.81
CA ALA A 739 28.73 4.14 -6.03
C ALA A 739 30.01 4.94 -5.74
N GLU A 740 29.99 5.81 -4.73
CA GLU A 740 31.14 6.62 -4.35
C GLU A 740 32.31 5.76 -3.86
N THR A 741 32.02 4.74 -3.07
CA THR A 741 33.03 3.80 -2.56
C THR A 741 33.72 3.04 -3.71
N VAL A 742 32.94 2.54 -4.66
CA VAL A 742 33.47 1.86 -5.85
C VAL A 742 34.27 2.83 -6.73
N ARG A 743 33.76 4.05 -6.94
CA ARG A 743 34.45 5.10 -7.68
C ARG A 743 35.82 5.41 -7.06
N GLN A 744 35.89 5.56 -5.75
CA GLN A 744 37.15 5.83 -5.05
C GLN A 744 38.12 4.66 -5.17
N HIS A 745 37.64 3.42 -5.09
CA HIS A 745 38.46 2.22 -5.28
C HIS A 745 39.03 2.17 -6.70
N LEU A 746 38.21 2.37 -7.72
CA LEU A 746 38.66 2.39 -9.12
C LEU A 746 39.63 3.54 -9.39
N ARG A 747 39.39 4.73 -8.81
CA ARG A 747 40.30 5.88 -8.93
C ARG A 747 41.70 5.57 -8.31
N LYS A 748 41.74 4.92 -7.15
CA LYS A 748 43.00 4.50 -6.55
C LYS A 748 43.74 3.47 -7.43
N LYS A 749 43.01 2.56 -8.07
CA LYS A 749 43.62 1.51 -8.93
C LYS A 749 44.11 2.04 -10.27
N TYR A 750 43.40 2.96 -10.91
CA TYR A 750 43.68 3.43 -12.27
C TYR A 750 44.09 4.91 -12.34
N GLY A 751 43.99 5.67 -11.27
CA GLY A 751 44.39 7.10 -11.23
C GLY A 751 45.84 7.35 -10.86
N SER A 752 46.59 6.32 -10.59
CA SER A 752 48.05 6.38 -10.34
C SER A 752 48.89 6.14 -11.62
N LEU A 753 48.24 5.98 -12.75
CA LEU A 753 48.83 5.94 -14.08
C LEU A 753 48.81 7.34 -14.68
#